data_f79d7da26ee6060a9398bca14ad45021
#
_entry.id   f79d7da26ee6060a9398bca14ad45021
#
_cell.length_a   1.000
_cell.length_b   1.000
_cell.length_c   1.000
_cell.angle_alpha   90.00
_cell.angle_beta   90.00
_cell.angle_gamma   90.00
#
_symmetry.space_group_name_H-M   'P 1'
#
loop_
_entity.id
_entity.type
_entity.pdbx_description
1 polymer ?
#
loop_
_entity_poly.entity_id
_entity_poly.type
_entity_poly.pdbx_seq_one_letter_code
_entity_poly.pdbx_strand_id
1 'polypeptide(L)'
;MRDKFAQRHGQLFSVEGYTLEMMLSFAVPLLSAALAGGAENALELEVNQRLCAAWSRAAIQMIAEPKEPTPENYLGALEVARAAVALVPLDEYANRILLEIANVTSGELAHSKAIASQTTLAISKLDPNDSVIRLSRLSEAVDERNTAEDRILAYEHLLQPSVVQKISPVVASRLAYEYSILLRRRGDGDAAVAQFREALKLDPTFPIATAQWAQYQAEINAPPGTIANALVDAIVANPSDTANLQELGLMCLREGLFRESDMLFAVACQIANKNSKILEFDELLMQRMLSLWGLGKHKQVAELFNARKEQLLSILEKKSTGTSQIGSGISLPVAMCVIHAMVSKSGSLPKFEEALKEAIDTFDEQILAAKSDPALKSKLLLEKCAFVLGIGPDVSLVAGWIQEADALTPILPEAKAKFQGWILLRTGKTDEAIEQLKPLAANNAVARLGYGLALAKNGKLKEAENEFLEINRLERNDVIGLYAADQLFELIKSRIAPSAQAAEIQSAVARLPKNFSGLASDSTRYLQVDGAFLSRSVKPFDPMPFKISVTNISPITLAITPDGPIRNSAALLMETIVVQQKQSITNLAPFIFSIARTLQIAPNETMSFVIDIAYLPQVIALLNSPLNGANLQIEMLTNFNLTLDSVTPGFLGKMTSKNSIRILPVIRNQEWREEALGVIRHCDRPDDLVTLVLFAFDLASRSSEKGAEKEVREGWAEVTEAWKRLSPAAQAWTLMVLPMEPLEMTEKIASAAKESQDRRVQLSAILRWTESENDALLSTLVRGSDEQLIAVASSVRSLIASRVRDASQVDQLNEEAKVLGGAPKPVDVPSSSKP
;
A
#
# COMPACT_ATOMS: atom_id res chain seq x y z
N MET A 1 -24.93 -42.01 -1.06
CA MET A 1 -24.52 -40.72 -0.54
C MET A 1 -23.51 -40.04 -1.47
N ARG A 2 -22.40 -40.69 -1.83
CA ARG A 2 -21.44 -40.20 -2.83
C ARG A 2 -22.11 -39.76 -4.15
N ASP A 3 -22.98 -40.54 -4.70
CA ASP A 3 -23.63 -40.26 -5.98
C ASP A 3 -24.66 -39.15 -5.90
N LYS A 4 -25.36 -38.96 -4.77
CA LYS A 4 -26.27 -37.84 -4.53
C LYS A 4 -25.52 -36.54 -4.25
N PHE A 5 -24.33 -36.60 -3.63
CA PHE A 5 -23.45 -35.45 -3.43
C PHE A 5 -22.85 -34.99 -4.76
N ALA A 6 -22.35 -35.92 -5.56
CA ALA A 6 -21.86 -35.65 -6.91
C ALA A 6 -22.95 -35.09 -7.84
N GLN A 7 -24.20 -35.59 -7.73
CA GLN A 7 -25.32 -35.12 -8.52
C GLN A 7 -25.81 -33.71 -8.12
N ARG A 8 -25.74 -33.38 -6.81
CA ARG A 8 -26.20 -32.09 -6.27
C ARG A 8 -25.15 -30.98 -6.41
N HIS A 9 -23.87 -31.32 -6.39
CA HIS A 9 -22.75 -30.37 -6.52
C HIS A 9 -21.97 -30.55 -7.83
N GLY A 10 -22.25 -31.53 -8.64
CA GLY A 10 -21.60 -31.77 -9.93
C GLY A 10 -21.72 -30.61 -10.93
N GLN A 11 -22.75 -29.77 -10.80
CA GLN A 11 -22.89 -28.53 -11.59
C GLN A 11 -21.99 -27.39 -11.09
N LEU A 12 -21.59 -27.40 -9.79
CA LEU A 12 -20.65 -26.45 -9.21
C LEU A 12 -19.19 -26.74 -9.59
N PHE A 13 -18.88 -28.00 -9.93
CA PHE A 13 -17.51 -28.50 -10.08
C PHE A 13 -17.12 -28.87 -11.53
N SER A 14 -17.91 -28.51 -12.52
CA SER A 14 -17.65 -28.85 -13.93
C SER A 14 -16.70 -27.91 -14.68
N VAL A 15 -15.81 -27.18 -13.97
CA VAL A 15 -14.81 -26.31 -14.61
C VAL A 15 -13.47 -27.02 -14.64
N GLU A 16 -12.96 -27.28 -15.83
CA GLU A 16 -11.63 -27.84 -16.07
C GLU A 16 -10.55 -26.96 -15.36
N GLY A 17 -9.73 -27.56 -14.51
CA GLY A 17 -8.60 -26.92 -13.85
C GLY A 17 -8.55 -26.99 -12.33
N TYR A 18 -9.48 -27.69 -11.68
CA TYR A 18 -9.40 -27.87 -10.22
C TYR A 18 -8.46 -29.00 -9.85
N THR A 19 -7.52 -28.71 -8.96
CA THR A 19 -6.78 -29.80 -8.29
C THR A 19 -7.70 -30.46 -7.26
N LEU A 20 -7.53 -31.76 -7.08
CA LEU A 20 -8.27 -32.57 -6.07
C LEU A 20 -8.16 -31.96 -4.66
N GLU A 21 -7.03 -31.31 -4.35
CA GLU A 21 -6.76 -30.63 -3.08
C GLU A 21 -7.66 -29.39 -2.86
N MET A 22 -7.94 -28.59 -3.90
CA MET A 22 -8.86 -27.46 -3.82
C MET A 22 -10.30 -27.93 -3.61
N MET A 23 -10.72 -29.02 -4.26
CA MET A 23 -12.05 -29.63 -4.02
C MET A 23 -12.16 -30.16 -2.59
N LEU A 24 -11.09 -30.71 -2.05
CA LEU A 24 -11.08 -31.26 -0.70
C LEU A 24 -11.12 -30.17 0.38
N SER A 25 -10.50 -29.00 0.17
CA SER A 25 -10.52 -27.91 1.15
C SER A 25 -11.93 -27.34 1.41
N PHE A 26 -12.80 -27.35 0.39
CA PHE A 26 -14.21 -26.97 0.55
C PHE A 26 -15.11 -28.13 0.95
N ALA A 27 -14.78 -29.35 0.55
CA ALA A 27 -15.61 -30.52 0.79
C ALA A 27 -15.32 -31.22 2.11
N VAL A 28 -14.11 -31.10 2.67
CA VAL A 28 -13.71 -31.82 3.91
C VAL A 28 -14.54 -31.38 5.12
N PRO A 29 -14.83 -30.11 5.38
CA PRO A 29 -15.70 -29.74 6.49
C PRO A 29 -17.13 -30.27 6.33
N LEU A 30 -17.68 -30.19 5.11
CA LEU A 30 -19.03 -30.73 4.79
C LEU A 30 -19.07 -32.24 4.83
N LEU A 31 -17.99 -32.92 4.38
CA LEU A 31 -17.89 -34.37 4.44
C LEU A 31 -17.67 -34.92 5.87
N SER A 32 -16.86 -34.22 6.68
CA SER A 32 -16.63 -34.64 8.06
C SER A 32 -17.89 -34.46 8.93
N ALA A 33 -18.67 -33.39 8.73
CA ALA A 33 -19.94 -33.19 9.40
C ALA A 33 -21.03 -34.16 8.91
N ALA A 34 -21.10 -34.42 7.61
CA ALA A 34 -22.01 -35.41 7.05
C ALA A 34 -21.67 -36.85 7.46
N LEU A 35 -20.41 -37.14 7.78
CA LEU A 35 -19.97 -38.44 8.27
C LEU A 35 -20.15 -38.61 9.79
N ALA A 36 -20.17 -37.50 10.55
CA ALA A 36 -20.25 -37.50 12.01
C ALA A 36 -21.68 -37.51 12.58
N GLY A 37 -22.70 -37.17 11.78
CA GLY A 37 -24.07 -37.18 12.30
C GLY A 37 -25.12 -36.83 11.27
N GLY A 38 -26.17 -37.35 11.12
CA GLY A 38 -27.25 -37.29 10.13
C GLY A 38 -27.65 -35.92 9.57
N ALA A 39 -28.82 -35.84 8.89
CA ALA A 39 -29.27 -34.64 8.15
C ALA A 39 -29.42 -33.37 8.99
N GLU A 40 -29.68 -33.45 10.29
CA GLU A 40 -29.75 -32.32 11.21
C GLU A 40 -28.44 -31.59 11.40
N ASN A 41 -27.31 -32.31 11.46
CA ASN A 41 -25.98 -31.72 11.61
C ASN A 41 -25.51 -30.98 10.33
N ALA A 42 -25.99 -31.40 9.15
CA ALA A 42 -25.68 -30.72 7.90
C ALA A 42 -26.41 -29.38 7.76
N LEU A 43 -27.67 -29.31 8.23
CA LEU A 43 -28.42 -28.07 8.30
C LEU A 43 -27.76 -27.08 9.24
N GLU A 44 -27.42 -27.49 10.44
CA GLU A 44 -26.82 -26.62 11.45
C GLU A 44 -25.44 -26.11 10.98
N LEU A 45 -24.65 -26.94 10.31
CA LEU A 45 -23.36 -26.52 9.76
C LEU A 45 -23.51 -25.42 8.71
N GLU A 46 -24.44 -25.57 7.74
CA GLU A 46 -24.65 -24.58 6.69
C GLU A 46 -25.20 -23.26 7.25
N VAL A 47 -26.10 -23.34 8.23
CA VAL A 47 -26.61 -22.17 8.95
C VAL A 47 -25.48 -21.45 9.70
N ASN A 48 -24.62 -22.19 10.39
CA ASN A 48 -23.47 -21.65 11.09
C ASN A 48 -22.46 -20.99 10.12
N GLN A 49 -22.24 -21.54 8.92
CA GLN A 49 -21.40 -20.91 7.88
C GLN A 49 -21.98 -19.56 7.43
N ARG A 50 -23.28 -19.51 7.15
CA ARG A 50 -23.98 -18.27 6.77
C ARG A 50 -23.96 -17.23 7.91
N LEU A 51 -24.16 -17.67 9.15
CA LEU A 51 -24.09 -16.79 10.33
C LEU A 51 -22.65 -16.30 10.56
N CYS A 52 -21.66 -17.16 10.41
CA CYS A 52 -20.23 -16.81 10.45
C CYS A 52 -19.90 -15.69 9.45
N ALA A 53 -20.34 -15.83 8.19
CA ALA A 53 -20.17 -14.79 7.18
C ALA A 53 -20.85 -13.46 7.57
N ALA A 54 -22.07 -13.53 8.13
CA ALA A 54 -22.81 -12.34 8.56
C ALA A 54 -22.11 -11.61 9.72
N TRP A 55 -21.64 -12.34 10.72
CA TRP A 55 -20.91 -11.75 11.84
C TRP A 55 -19.53 -11.25 11.45
N SER A 56 -18.82 -11.94 10.57
CA SER A 56 -17.53 -11.47 10.02
C SER A 56 -17.68 -10.14 9.29
N ARG A 57 -18.73 -9.98 8.47
CA ARG A 57 -19.08 -8.68 7.86
C ARG A 57 -19.31 -7.60 8.91
N ALA A 58 -20.11 -7.90 9.93
CA ALA A 58 -20.40 -6.95 11.00
C ALA A 58 -19.13 -6.54 11.76
N ALA A 59 -18.22 -7.47 12.04
CA ALA A 59 -16.94 -7.19 12.67
C ALA A 59 -16.06 -6.25 11.83
N ILE A 60 -15.97 -6.49 10.52
CA ILE A 60 -15.23 -5.59 9.61
C ILE A 60 -15.86 -4.20 9.59
N GLN A 61 -17.21 -4.10 9.55
CA GLN A 61 -17.91 -2.82 9.55
C GLN A 61 -17.67 -2.00 10.82
N MET A 62 -17.59 -2.65 11.98
CA MET A 62 -17.34 -1.97 13.26
C MET A 62 -16.04 -1.16 13.27
N ILE A 63 -15.07 -1.56 12.46
CA ILE A 63 -13.79 -0.86 12.31
C ILE A 63 -13.80 0.09 11.10
N ALA A 64 -14.45 -0.31 10.00
CA ALA A 64 -14.38 0.41 8.73
C ALA A 64 -15.37 1.58 8.62
N GLU A 65 -16.48 1.55 9.36
CA GLU A 65 -17.53 2.57 9.26
C GLU A 65 -17.18 3.89 9.98
N PRO A 66 -16.65 3.88 11.22
CA PRO A 66 -16.26 5.11 11.89
C PRO A 66 -15.07 5.76 11.21
N LYS A 67 -15.06 7.10 11.07
CA LYS A 67 -13.87 7.83 10.58
C LYS A 67 -12.67 7.61 11.48
N GLU A 68 -12.89 7.55 12.77
CA GLU A 68 -11.89 7.28 13.81
C GLU A 68 -12.47 6.19 14.75
N PRO A 69 -12.09 4.92 14.55
CA PRO A 69 -12.54 3.83 15.42
C PRO A 69 -12.03 4.02 16.84
N THR A 70 -12.91 3.81 17.81
CA THR A 70 -12.57 3.85 19.25
C THR A 70 -12.03 2.49 19.73
N PRO A 71 -11.34 2.43 20.89
CA PRO A 71 -10.95 1.15 21.49
C PRO A 71 -12.13 0.19 21.71
N GLU A 72 -13.34 0.70 22.01
CA GLU A 72 -14.53 -0.10 22.12
C GLU A 72 -14.94 -0.71 20.77
N ASN A 73 -14.77 0.04 19.66
CA ASN A 73 -15.05 -0.49 18.32
C ASN A 73 -14.10 -1.62 17.97
N TYR A 74 -12.82 -1.48 18.27
CA TYR A 74 -11.81 -2.54 18.09
C TYR A 74 -12.13 -3.78 18.92
N LEU A 75 -12.49 -3.60 20.19
CA LEU A 75 -12.84 -4.70 21.08
C LEU A 75 -14.10 -5.42 20.62
N GLY A 76 -15.15 -4.68 20.25
CA GLY A 76 -16.38 -5.26 19.73
C GLY A 76 -16.17 -6.05 18.45
N ALA A 77 -15.41 -5.50 17.50
CA ALA A 77 -15.07 -6.19 16.25
C ALA A 77 -14.30 -7.50 16.49
N LEU A 78 -13.33 -7.48 17.39
CA LEU A 78 -12.55 -8.65 17.77
C LEU A 78 -13.43 -9.75 18.37
N GLU A 79 -14.35 -9.38 19.26
CA GLU A 79 -15.23 -10.33 19.92
C GLU A 79 -16.32 -10.89 18.99
N VAL A 80 -16.84 -10.09 18.05
CA VAL A 80 -17.74 -10.59 17.00
C VAL A 80 -17.03 -11.56 16.06
N ALA A 81 -15.78 -11.24 15.64
CA ALA A 81 -15.00 -12.13 14.79
C ALA A 81 -14.65 -13.45 15.51
N ARG A 82 -14.35 -13.42 16.83
CA ARG A 82 -14.18 -14.61 17.65
C ARG A 82 -15.43 -15.47 17.71
N ALA A 83 -16.58 -14.82 17.90
CA ALA A 83 -17.86 -15.52 17.90
C ALA A 83 -18.14 -16.16 16.53
N ALA A 84 -17.82 -15.47 15.43
CA ALA A 84 -17.96 -15.99 14.09
C ALA A 84 -17.10 -17.27 13.87
N VAL A 85 -15.83 -17.22 14.21
CA VAL A 85 -14.92 -18.38 14.10
C VAL A 85 -15.35 -19.53 15.00
N ALA A 86 -15.93 -19.26 16.19
CA ALA A 86 -16.43 -20.30 17.09
C ALA A 86 -17.58 -21.12 16.47
N LEU A 87 -18.35 -20.55 15.54
CA LEU A 87 -19.40 -21.29 14.82
C LEU A 87 -18.82 -22.31 13.81
N VAL A 88 -17.72 -21.95 13.17
CA VAL A 88 -17.09 -22.76 12.11
C VAL A 88 -15.56 -22.71 12.26
N PRO A 89 -14.97 -23.41 13.26
CA PRO A 89 -13.54 -23.30 13.57
C PRO A 89 -12.61 -23.75 12.43
N LEU A 90 -13.13 -24.53 11.49
CA LEU A 90 -12.37 -25.04 10.33
C LEU A 90 -12.51 -24.15 9.08
N ASP A 91 -13.20 -23.01 9.16
CA ASP A 91 -13.25 -22.05 8.07
C ASP A 91 -11.97 -21.21 8.06
N GLU A 92 -11.13 -21.47 7.06
CA GLU A 92 -9.85 -20.78 6.91
C GLU A 92 -10.05 -19.28 6.73
N TYR A 93 -11.04 -18.86 5.93
CA TYR A 93 -11.25 -17.45 5.60
C TYR A 93 -11.74 -16.66 6.82
N ALA A 94 -12.66 -17.22 7.61
CA ALA A 94 -13.09 -16.63 8.88
C ALA A 94 -11.91 -16.47 9.86
N ASN A 95 -11.06 -17.50 9.98
CA ASN A 95 -9.84 -17.42 10.79
C ASN A 95 -8.88 -16.33 10.30
N ARG A 96 -8.72 -16.15 8.99
CA ARG A 96 -7.89 -15.07 8.44
C ARG A 96 -8.46 -13.68 8.73
N ILE A 97 -9.77 -13.50 8.64
CA ILE A 97 -10.44 -12.25 9.03
C ILE A 97 -10.18 -11.96 10.52
N LEU A 98 -10.34 -12.97 11.38
CA LEU A 98 -10.04 -12.82 12.81
C LEU A 98 -8.58 -12.44 13.04
N LEU A 99 -7.64 -13.05 12.33
CA LEU A 99 -6.21 -12.73 12.44
C LEU A 99 -5.93 -11.29 11.99
N GLU A 100 -6.52 -10.83 10.89
CA GLU A 100 -6.35 -9.45 10.42
C GLU A 100 -6.91 -8.45 11.43
N ILE A 101 -8.10 -8.68 11.99
CA ILE A 101 -8.68 -7.85 13.03
C ILE A 101 -7.78 -7.86 14.28
N ALA A 102 -7.33 -9.04 14.73
CA ALA A 102 -6.46 -9.15 15.91
C ALA A 102 -5.12 -8.41 15.72
N ASN A 103 -4.54 -8.44 14.52
CA ASN A 103 -3.31 -7.71 14.21
C ASN A 103 -3.52 -6.19 14.20
N VAL A 104 -4.60 -5.70 13.60
CA VAL A 104 -4.95 -4.27 13.59
C VAL A 104 -5.18 -3.76 15.02
N THR A 105 -5.81 -4.57 15.87
CA THR A 105 -6.14 -4.20 17.26
C THR A 105 -5.00 -4.42 18.24
N SER A 106 -3.89 -5.03 17.83
CA SER A 106 -2.80 -5.45 18.73
C SER A 106 -2.07 -4.29 19.42
N GLY A 107 -2.12 -3.08 18.86
CA GLY A 107 -1.59 -1.86 19.47
C GLY A 107 -2.49 -1.29 20.59
N GLU A 108 -3.79 -1.55 20.53
CA GLU A 108 -4.80 -0.97 21.44
C GLU A 108 -5.27 -1.95 22.53
N LEU A 109 -5.25 -3.26 22.24
CA LEU A 109 -5.81 -4.28 23.10
C LEU A 109 -4.77 -5.34 23.50
N ALA A 110 -4.51 -5.46 24.79
CA ALA A 110 -3.49 -6.36 25.33
C ALA A 110 -3.72 -7.85 25.00
N HIS A 111 -4.97 -8.29 24.91
CA HIS A 111 -5.31 -9.69 24.63
C HIS A 111 -5.35 -10.04 23.12
N SER A 112 -5.30 -9.06 22.24
CA SER A 112 -5.31 -9.28 20.79
C SER A 112 -4.13 -10.14 20.33
N LYS A 113 -2.95 -9.98 20.94
CA LYS A 113 -1.79 -10.83 20.65
C LYS A 113 -2.05 -12.31 20.93
N ALA A 114 -2.69 -12.63 22.05
CA ALA A 114 -3.02 -14.02 22.39
C ALA A 114 -4.03 -14.62 21.40
N ILE A 115 -5.01 -13.82 20.97
CA ILE A 115 -5.98 -14.23 19.95
C ILE A 115 -5.28 -14.42 18.60
N ALA A 116 -4.40 -13.51 18.19
CA ALA A 116 -3.61 -13.64 16.96
C ALA A 116 -2.78 -14.92 16.97
N SER A 117 -2.09 -15.23 18.06
CA SER A 117 -1.29 -16.46 18.21
C SER A 117 -2.15 -17.72 18.11
N GLN A 118 -3.29 -17.78 18.81
CA GLN A 118 -4.22 -18.91 18.72
C GLN A 118 -4.77 -19.07 17.30
N THR A 119 -5.12 -17.98 16.65
CA THR A 119 -5.66 -17.97 15.29
C THR A 119 -4.59 -18.38 14.27
N THR A 120 -3.35 -17.93 14.43
CA THR A 120 -2.19 -18.34 13.63
C THR A 120 -1.96 -19.86 13.76
N LEU A 121 -2.10 -20.40 14.97
CA LEU A 121 -2.04 -21.85 15.20
C LEU A 121 -3.17 -22.62 14.48
N ALA A 122 -4.39 -22.07 14.49
CA ALA A 122 -5.53 -22.66 13.77
C ALA A 122 -5.28 -22.65 12.25
N ILE A 123 -4.91 -21.53 11.67
CA ILE A 123 -4.62 -21.41 10.23
C ILE A 123 -3.48 -22.34 9.82
N SER A 124 -2.43 -22.47 10.63
CA SER A 124 -1.31 -23.38 10.30
C SER A 124 -1.70 -24.87 10.19
N LYS A 125 -2.82 -25.27 10.80
CA LYS A 125 -3.38 -26.62 10.68
C LYS A 125 -4.27 -26.75 9.44
N LEU A 126 -4.94 -25.66 9.05
CA LEU A 126 -5.81 -25.59 7.87
C LEU A 126 -5.00 -25.46 6.58
N ASP A 127 -3.97 -24.63 6.59
CA ASP A 127 -3.01 -24.44 5.50
C ASP A 127 -1.57 -24.65 5.97
N PRO A 128 -1.07 -25.89 5.98
CA PRO A 128 0.30 -26.20 6.39
C PRO A 128 1.38 -25.63 5.45
N ASN A 129 1.01 -25.22 4.23
CA ASN A 129 1.93 -24.70 3.24
C ASN A 129 2.12 -23.18 3.33
N ASP A 130 1.29 -22.48 4.11
CA ASP A 130 1.44 -21.05 4.33
C ASP A 130 2.75 -20.75 5.07
N SER A 131 3.76 -20.26 4.33
CA SER A 131 5.07 -19.97 4.89
C SER A 131 5.09 -18.70 5.75
N VAL A 132 4.14 -17.79 5.53
CA VAL A 132 3.98 -16.55 6.34
C VAL A 132 3.48 -16.93 7.73
N ILE A 133 2.44 -17.73 7.80
CA ILE A 133 1.89 -18.26 9.07
C ILE A 133 2.91 -19.14 9.80
N ARG A 134 3.65 -19.96 9.05
CA ARG A 134 4.72 -20.80 9.63
C ARG A 134 5.83 -19.94 10.24
N LEU A 135 6.27 -18.90 9.55
CA LEU A 135 7.27 -17.96 10.09
C LEU A 135 6.75 -17.29 11.36
N SER A 136 5.55 -16.69 11.30
CA SER A 136 4.94 -16.02 12.47
C SER A 136 4.92 -16.93 13.70
N ARG A 137 4.49 -18.18 13.55
CA ARG A 137 4.47 -19.14 14.66
C ARG A 137 5.85 -19.47 15.24
N LEU A 138 6.85 -19.62 14.36
CA LEU A 138 8.20 -19.93 14.84
C LEU A 138 8.82 -18.73 15.53
N SER A 139 8.63 -17.52 15.01
CA SER A 139 9.10 -16.29 15.66
C SER A 139 8.39 -16.08 17.01
N GLU A 140 7.07 -16.27 17.09
CA GLU A 140 6.31 -16.21 18.35
C GLU A 140 6.84 -17.22 19.37
N ALA A 141 7.07 -18.47 18.97
CA ALA A 141 7.57 -19.52 19.86
C ALA A 141 8.99 -19.19 20.41
N VAL A 142 9.78 -18.44 19.68
CA VAL A 142 11.06 -17.91 20.17
C VAL A 142 10.82 -16.73 21.11
N ASP A 143 9.93 -15.80 20.75
CA ASP A 143 9.66 -14.60 21.55
C ASP A 143 9.01 -14.90 22.91
N GLU A 144 8.26 -15.99 23.03
CA GLU A 144 7.71 -16.49 24.28
C GLU A 144 8.79 -16.97 25.28
N ARG A 145 10.04 -17.14 24.85
CA ARG A 145 11.14 -17.50 25.75
C ARG A 145 11.50 -16.32 26.64
N ASN A 146 11.64 -16.58 27.94
CA ASN A 146 11.80 -15.55 28.96
C ASN A 146 13.16 -14.84 28.90
N THR A 147 14.23 -15.56 28.50
CA THR A 147 15.59 -15.01 28.50
C THR A 147 16.16 -14.92 27.07
N ALA A 148 17.15 -14.06 26.90
CA ALA A 148 17.87 -13.95 25.63
C ALA A 148 18.64 -15.25 25.33
N GLU A 149 19.17 -15.92 26.36
CA GLU A 149 19.85 -17.22 26.25
C GLU A 149 18.91 -18.29 25.71
N ASP A 150 17.68 -18.41 26.25
CA ASP A 150 16.69 -19.39 25.80
C ASP A 150 16.26 -19.12 24.36
N ARG A 151 16.17 -17.83 23.96
CA ARG A 151 15.88 -17.44 22.55
C ARG A 151 17.01 -17.86 21.63
N ILE A 152 18.26 -17.65 22.04
CA ILE A 152 19.44 -18.08 21.28
C ILE A 152 19.42 -19.58 21.07
N LEU A 153 19.22 -20.36 22.12
CA LEU A 153 19.12 -21.83 22.02
C LEU A 153 17.97 -22.27 21.10
N ALA A 154 16.84 -21.55 21.13
CA ALA A 154 15.72 -21.83 20.24
C ALA A 154 16.08 -21.58 18.77
N TYR A 155 16.75 -20.45 18.45
CA TYR A 155 17.23 -20.18 17.10
C TYR A 155 18.26 -21.21 16.64
N GLU A 156 19.25 -21.57 17.49
CA GLU A 156 20.26 -22.58 17.18
C GLU A 156 19.62 -23.94 16.84
N HIS A 157 18.56 -24.30 17.58
CA HIS A 157 17.79 -25.53 17.27
C HIS A 157 17.06 -25.41 15.94
N LEU A 158 16.34 -24.31 15.68
CA LEU A 158 15.57 -24.09 14.46
C LEU A 158 16.46 -24.03 13.21
N LEU A 159 17.71 -23.57 13.35
CA LEU A 159 18.66 -23.43 12.26
C LEU A 159 19.55 -24.67 12.04
N GLN A 160 19.31 -25.76 12.77
CA GLN A 160 19.97 -27.04 12.47
C GLN A 160 19.60 -27.54 11.08
N PRO A 161 20.55 -28.09 10.29
CA PRO A 161 20.27 -28.51 8.90
C PRO A 161 19.08 -29.45 8.76
N SER A 162 18.87 -30.38 9.71
CA SER A 162 17.74 -31.31 9.71
C SER A 162 16.40 -30.62 9.96
N VAL A 163 16.37 -29.48 10.64
CA VAL A 163 15.17 -28.69 10.93
C VAL A 163 14.91 -27.75 9.76
N VAL A 164 15.95 -27.09 9.23
CA VAL A 164 15.86 -26.20 8.06
C VAL A 164 15.20 -26.91 6.86
N GLN A 165 15.54 -28.18 6.60
CA GLN A 165 14.89 -28.97 5.56
C GLN A 165 13.37 -29.14 5.78
N LYS A 166 12.90 -29.15 7.01
CA LYS A 166 11.47 -29.30 7.36
C LYS A 166 10.70 -27.99 7.31
N ILE A 167 11.33 -26.88 7.72
CA ILE A 167 10.67 -25.57 7.79
C ILE A 167 10.81 -24.75 6.52
N SER A 168 11.61 -25.11 5.59
CA SER A 168 12.07 -24.49 4.35
C SER A 168 13.23 -23.50 4.54
N PRO A 169 14.18 -23.43 3.57
CA PRO A 169 15.30 -22.48 3.63
C PRO A 169 14.85 -21.01 3.69
N VAL A 170 13.76 -20.67 3.02
CA VAL A 170 13.20 -19.31 3.01
C VAL A 170 12.75 -18.88 4.41
N VAL A 171 12.02 -19.73 5.13
CA VAL A 171 11.61 -19.46 6.52
C VAL A 171 12.84 -19.41 7.44
N ALA A 172 13.77 -20.37 7.28
CA ALA A 172 15.00 -20.41 8.07
C ALA A 172 15.86 -19.15 7.87
N SER A 173 15.90 -18.60 6.66
CA SER A 173 16.58 -17.34 6.38
C SER A 173 16.03 -16.16 7.22
N ARG A 174 14.71 -16.06 7.37
CA ARG A 174 14.09 -15.02 8.22
C ARG A 174 14.47 -15.20 9.68
N LEU A 175 14.44 -16.45 10.17
CA LEU A 175 14.84 -16.77 11.54
C LEU A 175 16.35 -16.51 11.79
N ALA A 176 17.22 -16.83 10.84
CA ALA A 176 18.64 -16.53 10.93
C ALA A 176 18.89 -15.02 10.98
N TYR A 177 18.13 -14.23 10.22
CA TYR A 177 18.17 -12.78 10.26
C TYR A 177 17.70 -12.23 11.63
N GLU A 178 16.56 -12.70 12.15
CA GLU A 178 16.08 -12.32 13.49
C GLU A 178 17.11 -12.68 14.58
N TYR A 179 17.73 -13.85 14.47
CA TYR A 179 18.79 -14.28 15.35
C TYR A 179 20.00 -13.33 15.27
N SER A 180 20.39 -12.91 14.08
CA SER A 180 21.47 -11.92 13.91
C SER A 180 21.18 -10.59 14.62
N ILE A 181 19.93 -10.12 14.58
CA ILE A 181 19.50 -8.92 15.31
C ILE A 181 19.59 -9.10 16.83
N LEU A 182 19.17 -10.26 17.33
CA LEU A 182 19.28 -10.58 18.76
C LEU A 182 20.72 -10.57 19.22
N LEU A 183 21.64 -11.23 18.49
CA LEU A 183 23.07 -11.25 18.77
C LEU A 183 23.69 -9.85 18.74
N ARG A 184 23.33 -9.02 17.77
CA ARG A 184 23.80 -7.63 17.68
C ARG A 184 23.35 -6.80 18.90
N ARG A 185 22.09 -6.95 19.33
CA ARG A 185 21.57 -6.26 20.53
C ARG A 185 22.29 -6.71 21.81
N ARG A 186 22.77 -7.94 21.84
CA ARG A 186 23.57 -8.48 22.93
C ARG A 186 25.02 -8.00 22.90
N GLY A 187 25.52 -7.46 21.80
CA GLY A 187 26.90 -7.05 21.60
C GLY A 187 27.83 -8.08 20.98
N ASP A 188 27.30 -9.25 20.56
CA ASP A 188 28.03 -10.33 19.91
C ASP A 188 28.18 -10.05 18.41
N GLY A 189 28.94 -9.03 18.02
CA GLY A 189 29.03 -8.52 16.66
C GLY A 189 29.47 -9.56 15.62
N ASP A 190 30.52 -10.33 15.92
CA ASP A 190 31.04 -11.34 14.98
C ASP A 190 30.02 -12.47 14.75
N ALA A 191 29.38 -12.95 15.80
CA ALA A 191 28.33 -13.96 15.72
C ALA A 191 27.11 -13.43 14.97
N ALA A 192 26.73 -12.16 15.19
CA ALA A 192 25.65 -11.51 14.46
C ALA A 192 25.92 -11.46 12.95
N VAL A 193 27.14 -11.08 12.54
CA VAL A 193 27.56 -11.06 11.12
C VAL A 193 27.56 -12.46 10.53
N ALA A 194 27.99 -13.48 11.29
CA ALA A 194 27.98 -14.88 10.81
C ALA A 194 26.56 -15.35 10.54
N GLN A 195 25.60 -15.10 11.45
CA GLN A 195 24.19 -15.44 11.26
C GLN A 195 23.52 -14.62 10.14
N PHE A 196 23.91 -13.37 9.99
CA PHE A 196 23.45 -12.55 8.89
C PHE A 196 23.89 -13.14 7.52
N ARG A 197 25.14 -13.58 7.39
CA ARG A 197 25.60 -14.27 6.19
C ARG A 197 24.88 -15.59 5.96
N GLU A 198 24.55 -16.33 7.00
CA GLU A 198 23.77 -17.58 6.88
C GLU A 198 22.34 -17.29 6.38
N ALA A 199 21.71 -16.20 6.84
CA ALA A 199 20.43 -15.75 6.32
C ALA A 199 20.47 -15.51 4.80
N LEU A 200 21.48 -14.79 4.32
CA LEU A 200 21.69 -14.51 2.89
C LEU A 200 22.04 -15.75 2.07
N LYS A 201 22.70 -16.73 2.68
CA LYS A 201 23.02 -18.01 2.02
C LYS A 201 21.78 -18.87 1.87
N LEU A 202 20.90 -18.89 2.89
CA LEU A 202 19.64 -19.63 2.86
C LEU A 202 18.63 -19.04 1.88
N ASP A 203 18.56 -17.69 1.80
CA ASP A 203 17.74 -16.98 0.83
C ASP A 203 18.42 -15.69 0.36
N PRO A 204 19.13 -15.74 -0.78
CA PRO A 204 19.78 -14.57 -1.36
C PRO A 204 18.78 -13.54 -1.92
N THR A 205 17.49 -13.84 -1.95
CA THR A 205 16.42 -12.95 -2.44
C THR A 205 15.62 -12.30 -1.32
N PHE A 206 16.11 -12.39 -0.07
CA PHE A 206 15.48 -11.75 1.07
C PHE A 206 15.71 -10.23 1.06
N PRO A 207 14.70 -9.38 0.73
CA PRO A 207 14.91 -7.95 0.48
C PRO A 207 15.54 -7.17 1.63
N ILE A 208 15.02 -7.38 2.85
CA ILE A 208 15.48 -6.67 4.03
C ILE A 208 16.94 -7.03 4.36
N ALA A 209 17.27 -8.32 4.31
CA ALA A 209 18.63 -8.77 4.61
C ALA A 209 19.64 -8.30 3.55
N THR A 210 19.30 -8.39 2.25
CA THR A 210 20.19 -7.94 1.19
C THR A 210 20.45 -6.43 1.26
N ALA A 211 19.42 -5.62 1.49
CA ALA A 211 19.57 -4.17 1.63
C ALA A 211 20.42 -3.80 2.86
N GLN A 212 20.16 -4.42 4.00
CA GLN A 212 20.96 -4.17 5.22
C GLN A 212 22.39 -4.69 5.09
N TRP A 213 22.61 -5.76 4.32
CA TRP A 213 23.96 -6.23 4.02
C TRP A 213 24.74 -5.22 3.20
N ALA A 214 24.12 -4.63 2.17
CA ALA A 214 24.74 -3.58 1.37
C ALA A 214 25.08 -2.36 2.24
N GLN A 215 24.17 -1.93 3.11
CA GLN A 215 24.43 -0.86 4.06
C GLN A 215 25.60 -1.20 5.00
N TYR A 216 25.63 -2.41 5.57
CA TYR A 216 26.73 -2.86 6.42
C TYR A 216 28.08 -2.84 5.70
N GLN A 217 28.15 -3.28 4.42
CA GLN A 217 29.39 -3.19 3.64
C GLN A 217 29.85 -1.74 3.46
N ALA A 218 28.93 -0.81 3.27
CA ALA A 218 29.25 0.62 3.19
C ALA A 218 29.75 1.18 4.53
N GLU A 219 29.11 0.82 5.65
CA GLU A 219 29.48 1.27 7.01
C GLU A 219 30.91 0.82 7.42
N ILE A 220 31.31 -0.40 7.04
CA ILE A 220 32.67 -0.89 7.30
C ILE A 220 33.71 -0.42 6.26
N ASN A 221 33.32 0.47 5.33
CA ASN A 221 34.15 0.93 4.23
C ASN A 221 34.80 -0.22 3.43
N ALA A 222 34.01 -1.24 3.10
CA ALA A 222 34.44 -2.34 2.26
C ALA A 222 34.89 -1.83 0.88
N PRO A 223 35.69 -2.60 0.13
CA PRO A 223 36.09 -2.23 -1.23
C PRO A 223 34.89 -1.87 -2.12
N PRO A 224 34.97 -0.84 -2.98
CA PRO A 224 33.85 -0.38 -3.80
C PRO A 224 33.16 -1.48 -4.62
N GLY A 225 33.93 -2.42 -5.18
CA GLY A 225 33.37 -3.58 -5.87
C GLY A 225 32.55 -4.49 -4.97
N THR A 226 32.92 -4.63 -3.70
CA THR A 226 32.16 -5.42 -2.70
C THR A 226 30.82 -4.73 -2.37
N ILE A 227 30.84 -3.42 -2.15
CA ILE A 227 29.62 -2.62 -1.90
C ILE A 227 28.71 -2.69 -3.12
N ALA A 228 29.25 -2.47 -4.32
CA ALA A 228 28.48 -2.52 -5.56
C ALA A 228 27.82 -3.90 -5.78
N ASN A 229 28.53 -5.00 -5.49
CA ASN A 229 27.98 -6.35 -5.58
C ASN A 229 26.83 -6.55 -4.59
N ALA A 230 26.97 -6.09 -3.36
CA ALA A 230 25.92 -6.19 -2.35
C ALA A 230 24.67 -5.34 -2.72
N LEU A 231 24.89 -4.14 -3.28
CA LEU A 231 23.79 -3.30 -3.80
C LEU A 231 23.08 -3.97 -4.98
N VAL A 232 23.82 -4.61 -5.90
CA VAL A 232 23.20 -5.36 -7.00
C VAL A 232 22.36 -6.51 -6.47
N ASP A 233 22.85 -7.27 -5.49
CA ASP A 233 22.09 -8.36 -4.87
C ASP A 233 20.81 -7.82 -4.18
N ALA A 234 20.88 -6.67 -3.51
CA ALA A 234 19.72 -5.99 -2.92
C ALA A 234 18.71 -5.52 -3.98
N ILE A 235 19.18 -4.95 -5.09
CA ILE A 235 18.34 -4.52 -6.22
C ILE A 235 17.64 -5.72 -6.88
N VAL A 236 18.34 -6.85 -7.03
CA VAL A 236 17.72 -8.07 -7.58
C VAL A 236 16.68 -8.64 -6.62
N ALA A 237 16.92 -8.62 -5.31
CA ALA A 237 15.99 -9.07 -4.30
C ALA A 237 14.75 -8.15 -4.17
N ASN A 238 14.94 -6.85 -4.32
CA ASN A 238 13.86 -5.85 -4.34
C ASN A 238 14.06 -4.77 -5.40
N PRO A 239 13.65 -5.04 -6.63
CA PRO A 239 13.76 -4.07 -7.71
C PRO A 239 12.84 -2.84 -7.56
N SER A 240 11.94 -2.81 -6.56
CA SER A 240 11.09 -1.67 -6.25
C SER A 240 11.74 -0.66 -5.28
N ASP A 241 12.88 -1.01 -4.68
CA ASP A 241 13.60 -0.17 -3.74
C ASP A 241 14.47 0.85 -4.47
N THR A 242 14.00 2.09 -4.49
CA THR A 242 14.69 3.22 -5.13
C THR A 242 15.97 3.62 -4.39
N ALA A 243 16.08 3.35 -3.08
CA ALA A 243 17.26 3.72 -2.29
C ALA A 243 18.51 2.93 -2.73
N ASN A 244 18.40 1.61 -2.92
CA ASN A 244 19.51 0.80 -3.41
C ASN A 244 19.92 1.18 -4.85
N LEU A 245 18.95 1.54 -5.69
CA LEU A 245 19.21 2.04 -7.05
C LEU A 245 19.94 3.39 -7.01
N GLN A 246 19.51 4.28 -6.12
CA GLN A 246 20.13 5.59 -5.92
C GLN A 246 21.58 5.44 -5.46
N GLU A 247 21.84 4.63 -4.44
CA GLU A 247 23.18 4.42 -3.91
C GLU A 247 24.14 3.86 -4.97
N LEU A 248 23.73 2.83 -5.70
CA LEU A 248 24.53 2.27 -6.79
C LEU A 248 24.73 3.28 -7.93
N GLY A 249 23.71 4.06 -8.26
CA GLY A 249 23.74 5.14 -9.23
C GLY A 249 24.75 6.23 -8.84
N LEU A 250 24.76 6.65 -7.56
CA LEU A 250 25.72 7.61 -7.01
C LEU A 250 27.15 7.07 -7.03
N MET A 251 27.35 5.79 -6.71
CA MET A 251 28.67 5.16 -6.85
C MET A 251 29.14 5.19 -8.30
N CYS A 252 28.29 4.83 -9.24
CA CYS A 252 28.61 4.91 -10.67
C CYS A 252 28.93 6.34 -11.08
N LEU A 253 28.18 7.34 -10.64
CA LEU A 253 28.36 8.76 -10.94
C LEU A 253 29.73 9.25 -10.44
N ARG A 254 30.08 8.94 -9.19
CA ARG A 254 31.38 9.28 -8.56
C ARG A 254 32.57 8.73 -9.34
N GLU A 255 32.44 7.50 -9.86
CA GLU A 255 33.53 6.83 -10.54
C GLU A 255 33.58 7.11 -12.07
N GLY A 256 32.62 7.94 -12.55
CA GLY A 256 32.53 8.32 -13.96
C GLY A 256 31.88 7.28 -14.87
N LEU A 257 31.12 6.34 -14.29
CA LEU A 257 30.29 5.37 -15.02
C LEU A 257 28.92 6.00 -15.33
N PHE A 258 28.94 7.10 -16.06
CA PHE A 258 27.76 7.93 -16.32
C PHE A 258 26.65 7.20 -17.07
N ARG A 259 26.94 6.20 -17.88
CA ARG A 259 25.97 5.41 -18.63
C ARG A 259 25.18 4.49 -17.69
N GLU A 260 25.88 3.79 -16.84
CA GLU A 260 25.34 2.90 -15.82
C GLU A 260 24.52 3.71 -14.81
N SER A 261 25.02 4.86 -14.41
CA SER A 261 24.36 5.82 -13.53
C SER A 261 23.03 6.31 -14.13
N ASP A 262 23.01 6.80 -15.39
CA ASP A 262 21.78 7.22 -16.08
C ASP A 262 20.74 6.08 -16.14
N MET A 263 21.17 4.85 -16.42
CA MET A 263 20.29 3.68 -16.46
C MET A 263 19.63 3.43 -15.10
N LEU A 264 20.40 3.45 -14.01
CA LEU A 264 19.89 3.20 -12.66
C LEU A 264 18.93 4.30 -12.22
N PHE A 265 19.28 5.59 -12.40
CA PHE A 265 18.41 6.70 -12.08
C PHE A 265 17.17 6.76 -12.98
N ALA A 266 17.26 6.35 -14.24
CA ALA A 266 16.10 6.28 -15.12
C ALA A 266 15.04 5.29 -14.58
N VAL A 267 15.48 4.11 -14.10
CA VAL A 267 14.60 3.12 -13.48
C VAL A 267 14.04 3.65 -12.16
N ALA A 268 14.89 4.22 -11.30
CA ALA A 268 14.47 4.77 -10.02
C ALA A 268 13.43 5.91 -10.18
N CYS A 269 13.62 6.83 -11.13
CA CYS A 269 12.66 7.87 -11.47
C CYS A 269 11.31 7.28 -11.91
N GLN A 270 11.30 6.23 -12.72
CA GLN A 270 10.05 5.60 -13.15
C GLN A 270 9.32 4.95 -11.98
N ILE A 271 10.04 4.30 -11.05
CA ILE A 271 9.46 3.71 -9.83
C ILE A 271 8.85 4.80 -8.94
N ALA A 272 9.62 5.87 -8.65
CA ALA A 272 9.16 6.98 -7.82
C ALA A 272 7.91 7.65 -8.42
N ASN A 273 7.88 7.88 -9.74
CA ASN A 273 6.73 8.44 -10.45
C ASN A 273 5.49 7.52 -10.37
N LYS A 274 5.67 6.21 -10.58
CA LYS A 274 4.60 5.22 -10.45
C LYS A 274 4.02 5.16 -9.04
N ASN A 275 4.86 5.35 -8.03
CA ASN A 275 4.46 5.36 -6.63
C ASN A 275 4.00 6.74 -6.12
N SER A 276 3.87 7.72 -7.02
CA SER A 276 3.45 9.10 -6.70
C SER A 276 4.34 9.81 -5.65
N LYS A 277 5.61 9.43 -5.55
CA LYS A 277 6.60 10.01 -4.63
C LYS A 277 7.29 11.22 -5.27
N ILE A 278 6.64 12.38 -5.22
CA ILE A 278 7.04 13.57 -5.97
C ILE A 278 8.44 14.09 -5.57
N LEU A 279 8.75 14.19 -4.26
CA LEU A 279 10.02 14.71 -3.77
C LEU A 279 11.19 13.78 -4.11
N GLU A 280 11.01 12.47 -3.92
CA GLU A 280 11.98 11.44 -4.29
C GLU A 280 12.24 11.44 -5.80
N PHE A 281 11.19 11.60 -6.61
CA PHE A 281 11.32 11.72 -8.06
C PHE A 281 12.20 12.90 -8.46
N ASP A 282 12.02 14.08 -7.88
CA ASP A 282 12.78 15.29 -8.22
C ASP A 282 14.26 15.15 -7.85
N GLU A 283 14.58 14.52 -6.70
CA GLU A 283 15.95 14.21 -6.30
C GLU A 283 16.63 13.25 -7.29
N LEU A 284 15.97 12.14 -7.62
CA LEU A 284 16.46 11.15 -8.58
C LEU A 284 16.62 11.74 -9.97
N LEU A 285 15.72 12.62 -10.39
CA LEU A 285 15.79 13.30 -11.67
C LEU A 285 17.00 14.21 -11.75
N MET A 286 17.32 14.96 -10.68
CA MET A 286 18.54 15.76 -10.63
C MET A 286 19.79 14.91 -10.79
N GLN A 287 19.90 13.77 -10.12
CA GLN A 287 21.01 12.84 -10.27
C GLN A 287 21.12 12.29 -11.69
N ARG A 288 19.98 11.98 -12.30
CA ARG A 288 19.93 11.57 -13.70
C ARG A 288 20.40 12.66 -14.66
N MET A 289 20.02 13.92 -14.40
CA MET A 289 20.49 15.07 -15.19
C MET A 289 22.01 15.21 -15.10
N LEU A 290 22.61 15.03 -13.91
CA LEU A 290 24.06 15.04 -13.74
C LEU A 290 24.74 13.88 -14.55
N SER A 291 24.15 12.69 -14.53
CA SER A 291 24.66 11.54 -15.28
C SER A 291 24.65 11.79 -16.79
N LEU A 292 23.57 12.36 -17.32
CA LEU A 292 23.46 12.74 -18.73
C LEU A 292 24.41 13.87 -19.10
N TRP A 293 24.62 14.81 -18.18
CA TRP A 293 25.62 15.87 -18.36
C TRP A 293 27.04 15.28 -18.50
N GLY A 294 27.41 14.37 -17.58
CA GLY A 294 28.71 13.65 -17.67
C GLY A 294 28.91 12.90 -19.00
N LEU A 295 27.83 12.40 -19.60
CA LEU A 295 27.84 11.83 -20.95
C LEU A 295 27.94 12.87 -22.07
N GLY A 296 27.83 14.18 -21.75
CA GLY A 296 27.77 15.25 -22.75
C GLY A 296 26.45 15.34 -23.50
N LYS A 297 25.39 14.76 -22.94
CA LYS A 297 24.02 14.77 -23.51
C LYS A 297 23.22 16.00 -23.08
N HIS A 298 23.80 17.19 -23.24
CA HIS A 298 23.24 18.46 -22.77
C HIS A 298 21.80 18.69 -23.22
N LYS A 299 21.46 18.35 -24.48
CA LYS A 299 20.10 18.48 -25.01
C LYS A 299 19.10 17.59 -24.25
N GLN A 300 19.48 16.35 -23.92
CA GLN A 300 18.59 15.44 -23.18
C GLN A 300 18.34 15.93 -21.76
N VAL A 301 19.31 16.60 -21.12
CA VAL A 301 19.12 17.22 -19.80
C VAL A 301 18.06 18.32 -19.89
N ALA A 302 18.14 19.19 -20.90
CA ALA A 302 17.16 20.26 -21.11
C ALA A 302 15.75 19.70 -21.41
N GLU A 303 15.67 18.61 -22.19
CA GLU A 303 14.39 17.94 -22.48
C GLU A 303 13.74 17.36 -21.20
N LEU A 304 14.54 16.71 -20.34
CA LEU A 304 14.04 16.19 -19.06
C LEU A 304 13.54 17.31 -18.12
N PHE A 305 14.29 18.39 -18.02
CA PHE A 305 13.89 19.56 -17.24
C PHE A 305 12.56 20.15 -17.72
N ASN A 306 12.44 20.39 -19.03
CA ASN A 306 11.21 20.94 -19.59
C ASN A 306 10.00 20.02 -19.42
N ALA A 307 10.19 18.70 -19.60
CA ALA A 307 9.12 17.72 -19.37
C ALA A 307 8.64 17.75 -17.91
N ARG A 308 9.56 17.90 -16.95
CA ARG A 308 9.19 18.02 -15.54
C ARG A 308 8.44 19.31 -15.24
N LYS A 309 8.90 20.43 -15.81
CA LYS A 309 8.24 21.73 -15.69
C LYS A 309 6.79 21.67 -16.20
N GLU A 310 6.57 21.13 -17.38
CA GLU A 310 5.23 20.95 -17.97
C GLU A 310 4.35 20.05 -17.09
N GLN A 311 4.89 18.98 -16.55
CA GLN A 311 4.17 18.10 -15.63
C GLN A 311 3.71 18.85 -14.38
N LEU A 312 4.58 19.67 -13.75
CA LEU A 312 4.22 20.47 -12.58
C LEU A 312 3.15 21.51 -12.90
N LEU A 313 3.25 22.20 -14.03
CA LEU A 313 2.26 23.17 -14.48
C LEU A 313 0.88 22.49 -14.66
N SER A 314 0.84 21.30 -15.26
CA SER A 314 -0.40 20.54 -15.45
C SER A 314 -1.05 20.10 -14.11
N ILE A 315 -0.25 19.84 -13.09
CA ILE A 315 -0.74 19.51 -11.75
C ILE A 315 -1.35 20.76 -11.09
N LEU A 316 -0.69 21.92 -11.23
CA LEU A 316 -1.17 23.19 -10.69
C LEU A 316 -2.48 23.65 -11.37
N GLU A 317 -2.60 23.51 -12.68
CA GLU A 317 -3.81 23.83 -13.44
C GLU A 317 -5.01 22.97 -13.00
N LYS A 318 -4.81 21.66 -12.82
CA LYS A 318 -5.86 20.76 -12.33
C LYS A 318 -6.30 21.08 -10.89
N LYS A 319 -5.41 21.57 -10.04
CA LYS A 319 -5.74 22.00 -8.67
C LYS A 319 -6.49 23.33 -8.62
N SER A 320 -6.24 24.26 -9.54
CA SER A 320 -6.92 25.55 -9.56
C SER A 320 -8.41 25.46 -9.91
N THR A 321 -8.86 24.34 -10.49
CA THR A 321 -10.27 24.08 -10.80
C THR A 321 -11.04 23.38 -9.68
N GLY A 322 -10.36 22.96 -8.61
CA GLY A 322 -10.94 22.35 -7.41
C GLY A 322 -10.69 23.19 -6.16
N THR A 323 -11.71 23.41 -5.34
CA THR A 323 -11.73 24.22 -4.11
C THR A 323 -10.88 23.65 -2.97
N SER A 324 -9.64 23.25 -3.20
CA SER A 324 -8.73 22.77 -2.16
C SER A 324 -7.61 23.77 -1.95
N GLN A 325 -7.68 24.51 -0.85
CA GLN A 325 -6.57 25.26 -0.28
C GLN A 325 -5.50 24.28 0.25
N ILE A 326 -4.69 23.69 -0.64
CA ILE A 326 -3.43 23.08 -0.27
C ILE A 326 -2.34 23.96 -0.85
N GLY A 327 -1.49 24.48 0.06
CA GLY A 327 -0.56 25.58 -0.15
C GLY A 327 0.24 25.56 -1.44
N SER A 328 0.50 26.74 -1.92
CA SER A 328 1.44 27.15 -2.94
C SER A 328 2.88 26.68 -2.66
N GLY A 329 3.18 25.39 -2.85
CA GLY A 329 4.46 24.82 -2.45
C GLY A 329 5.12 23.90 -3.46
N ILE A 330 4.58 23.74 -4.67
CA ILE A 330 5.18 22.89 -5.70
C ILE A 330 5.87 23.81 -6.71
N SER A 331 7.12 24.19 -6.41
CA SER A 331 8.04 24.84 -7.35
C SER A 331 9.16 23.88 -7.72
N LEU A 332 9.78 24.10 -8.87
CA LEU A 332 11.00 23.38 -9.26
C LEU A 332 12.10 23.64 -8.22
N PRO A 333 12.89 22.60 -7.83
CA PRO A 333 14.06 22.79 -6.98
C PRO A 333 15.07 23.75 -7.63
N VAL A 334 15.61 24.72 -6.87
CA VAL A 334 16.67 25.63 -7.37
C VAL A 334 17.83 24.85 -7.98
N ALA A 335 18.27 23.77 -7.35
CA ALA A 335 19.36 22.93 -7.86
C ALA A 335 19.08 22.40 -9.27
N MET A 336 17.83 22.04 -9.58
CA MET A 336 17.43 21.57 -10.92
C MET A 336 17.51 22.70 -11.95
N CYS A 337 17.07 23.90 -11.59
CA CYS A 337 17.15 25.09 -12.44
C CYS A 337 18.62 25.48 -12.70
N VAL A 338 19.47 25.42 -11.65
CA VAL A 338 20.92 25.65 -11.75
C VAL A 338 21.57 24.64 -12.72
N ILE A 339 21.30 23.33 -12.57
CA ILE A 339 21.82 22.28 -13.47
C ILE A 339 21.38 22.57 -14.90
N HIS A 340 20.11 22.90 -15.13
CA HIS A 340 19.60 23.20 -16.47
C HIS A 340 20.30 24.42 -17.09
N ALA A 341 20.49 25.51 -16.35
CA ALA A 341 21.17 26.71 -16.85
C ALA A 341 22.67 26.45 -17.14
N MET A 342 23.37 25.74 -16.26
CA MET A 342 24.77 25.41 -16.44
C MET A 342 24.98 24.46 -17.65
N VAL A 343 24.14 23.45 -17.80
CA VAL A 343 24.15 22.55 -18.96
C VAL A 343 23.84 23.29 -20.25
N SER A 344 22.89 24.23 -20.20
CA SER A 344 22.55 25.07 -21.37
C SER A 344 23.73 25.96 -21.78
N LYS A 345 24.51 26.47 -20.82
CA LYS A 345 25.74 27.21 -21.08
C LYS A 345 26.81 26.34 -21.69
N SER A 346 27.13 25.22 -21.04
CA SER A 346 28.19 24.28 -21.50
C SER A 346 27.89 23.70 -22.88
N GLY A 347 26.63 23.34 -23.14
CA GLY A 347 26.20 22.78 -24.42
C GLY A 347 25.89 23.86 -25.48
N SER A 348 26.12 25.13 -25.20
CA SER A 348 25.76 26.26 -26.09
C SER A 348 24.33 26.15 -26.62
N LEU A 349 23.37 25.79 -25.75
CA LEU A 349 21.96 25.62 -26.14
C LEU A 349 21.31 26.96 -26.41
N PRO A 350 20.36 27.04 -27.38
CA PRO A 350 19.78 28.30 -27.87
C PRO A 350 18.95 29.07 -26.84
N LYS A 351 18.48 28.38 -25.75
CA LYS A 351 17.66 28.99 -24.68
C LYS A 351 18.40 29.24 -23.37
N PHE A 352 19.72 29.42 -23.44
CA PHE A 352 20.52 29.67 -22.23
C PHE A 352 20.04 30.83 -21.41
N GLU A 353 19.74 32.00 -22.05
CA GLU A 353 19.28 33.21 -21.34
C GLU A 353 17.94 33.00 -20.62
N GLU A 354 17.02 32.20 -21.20
CA GLU A 354 15.76 31.81 -20.54
C GLU A 354 16.04 30.93 -19.32
N ALA A 355 16.91 29.94 -19.44
CA ALA A 355 17.30 29.04 -18.37
C ALA A 355 18.03 29.76 -17.22
N LEU A 356 18.93 30.71 -17.57
CA LEU A 356 19.62 31.54 -16.59
C LEU A 356 18.62 32.41 -15.80
N LYS A 357 17.70 33.07 -16.49
CA LYS A 357 16.67 33.90 -15.88
C LYS A 357 15.78 33.07 -14.95
N GLU A 358 15.33 31.92 -15.40
CA GLU A 358 14.49 31.02 -14.60
C GLU A 358 15.18 30.54 -13.30
N ALA A 359 16.46 30.22 -13.35
CA ALA A 359 17.22 29.88 -12.17
C ALA A 359 17.35 31.08 -11.21
N ILE A 360 17.59 32.28 -11.72
CA ILE A 360 17.66 33.52 -10.90
C ILE A 360 16.31 33.81 -10.25
N ASP A 361 15.21 33.75 -11.00
CA ASP A 361 13.85 33.99 -10.50
C ASP A 361 13.50 32.98 -9.39
N THR A 362 13.88 31.68 -9.55
CA THR A 362 13.67 30.65 -8.54
C THR A 362 14.47 30.92 -7.26
N PHE A 363 15.73 31.38 -7.37
CA PHE A 363 16.48 31.87 -6.21
C PHE A 363 15.76 33.01 -5.49
N ASP A 364 15.24 33.99 -6.22
CA ASP A 364 14.55 35.16 -5.65
C ASP A 364 13.28 34.72 -4.91
N GLU A 365 12.52 33.78 -5.45
CA GLU A 365 11.34 33.20 -4.78
C GLU A 365 11.73 32.51 -3.44
N GLN A 366 12.80 31.71 -3.43
CA GLN A 366 13.24 31.06 -2.20
C GLN A 366 13.83 32.03 -1.17
N ILE A 367 14.59 33.05 -1.63
CA ILE A 367 15.10 34.11 -0.77
C ILE A 367 13.94 34.90 -0.15
N LEU A 368 12.88 35.12 -0.92
CA LEU A 368 11.66 35.76 -0.42
C LEU A 368 10.92 34.89 0.58
N ALA A 369 10.85 33.60 0.36
CA ALA A 369 10.25 32.64 1.29
C ALA A 369 11.03 32.54 2.61
N ALA A 370 12.36 32.72 2.58
CA ALA A 370 13.26 32.66 3.73
C ALA A 370 13.29 33.97 4.57
N LYS A 371 12.29 34.87 4.45
CA LYS A 371 12.26 36.17 5.15
C LYS A 371 12.50 36.10 6.65
N SER A 372 11.96 35.08 7.30
CA SER A 372 12.04 34.86 8.75
C SER A 372 13.32 34.17 9.22
N ASP A 373 14.17 33.71 8.29
CA ASP A 373 15.42 32.99 8.58
C ASP A 373 16.61 33.74 7.93
N PRO A 374 17.28 34.67 8.65
CA PRO A 374 18.42 35.40 8.13
C PRO A 374 19.60 34.53 7.70
N ALA A 375 19.82 33.40 8.36
CA ALA A 375 20.92 32.47 8.03
C ALA A 375 20.66 31.76 6.71
N LEU A 376 19.45 31.23 6.53
CA LEU A 376 19.04 30.61 5.26
C LEU A 376 19.02 31.64 4.13
N LYS A 377 18.50 32.84 4.35
CA LYS A 377 18.49 33.91 3.38
C LYS A 377 19.91 34.29 2.93
N SER A 378 20.85 34.45 3.90
CA SER A 378 22.26 34.73 3.61
C SER A 378 22.88 33.61 2.76
N LYS A 379 22.64 32.35 3.12
CA LYS A 379 23.13 31.16 2.38
C LYS A 379 22.63 31.19 0.93
N LEU A 380 21.34 31.38 0.71
CA LEU A 380 20.73 31.41 -0.64
C LEU A 380 21.29 32.57 -1.49
N LEU A 381 21.51 33.75 -0.90
CA LEU A 381 22.16 34.86 -1.58
C LEU A 381 23.59 34.53 -2.05
N LEU A 382 24.39 33.84 -1.19
CA LEU A 382 25.73 33.44 -1.56
C LEU A 382 25.75 32.31 -2.60
N GLU A 383 24.80 31.38 -2.58
CA GLU A 383 24.62 30.36 -3.61
C GLU A 383 24.23 31.02 -4.96
N LYS A 384 23.31 31.99 -4.97
CA LYS A 384 22.95 32.79 -6.11
C LYS A 384 24.17 33.52 -6.65
N CYS A 385 25.00 34.17 -5.80
CA CYS A 385 26.23 34.84 -6.21
C CYS A 385 27.19 33.87 -6.88
N ALA A 386 27.44 32.70 -6.31
CA ALA A 386 28.33 31.68 -6.87
C ALA A 386 27.84 31.21 -8.24
N PHE A 387 26.55 30.97 -8.38
CA PHE A 387 25.91 30.59 -9.64
C PHE A 387 26.07 31.63 -10.72
N VAL A 388 25.70 32.90 -10.45
CA VAL A 388 25.79 34.00 -11.42
C VAL A 388 27.25 34.29 -11.81
N LEU A 389 28.18 34.25 -10.84
CA LEU A 389 29.61 34.38 -11.12
C LEU A 389 30.15 33.21 -11.96
N GLY A 390 29.58 32.02 -11.78
CA GLY A 390 29.95 30.83 -12.56
C GLY A 390 29.63 30.97 -14.05
N ILE A 391 28.44 31.42 -14.42
CA ILE A 391 27.98 31.36 -15.81
C ILE A 391 27.32 32.63 -16.34
N GLY A 392 26.89 33.56 -15.46
CA GLY A 392 26.15 34.75 -15.84
C GLY A 392 26.99 35.79 -16.63
N PRO A 393 26.41 36.50 -17.58
CA PRO A 393 27.09 37.54 -18.35
C PRO A 393 27.26 38.84 -17.56
N ASP A 394 26.31 39.15 -16.70
CA ASP A 394 26.28 40.38 -15.89
C ASP A 394 26.47 40.05 -14.40
N VAL A 395 27.50 40.65 -13.83
CA VAL A 395 27.88 40.50 -12.40
C VAL A 395 27.68 41.82 -11.62
N SER A 396 27.05 42.81 -12.20
CA SER A 396 26.91 44.15 -11.58
C SER A 396 26.20 44.14 -10.24
N LEU A 397 25.21 43.24 -10.06
CA LEU A 397 24.42 43.13 -8.84
C LEU A 397 25.07 42.24 -7.76
N VAL A 398 26.06 41.45 -8.11
CA VAL A 398 26.65 40.43 -7.20
C VAL A 398 27.28 41.07 -5.96
N ALA A 399 27.94 42.21 -6.13
CA ALA A 399 28.55 42.93 -4.99
C ALA A 399 27.50 43.38 -3.96
N GLY A 400 26.34 43.83 -4.42
CA GLY A 400 25.21 44.17 -3.55
C GLY A 400 24.65 42.98 -2.79
N TRP A 401 24.47 41.85 -3.45
CA TRP A 401 23.98 40.62 -2.82
C TRP A 401 24.95 40.05 -1.77
N ILE A 402 26.28 40.15 -2.02
CA ILE A 402 27.29 39.80 -1.04
C ILE A 402 27.21 40.68 0.19
N GLN A 403 27.03 42.03 0.00
CA GLN A 403 26.86 42.95 1.11
C GLN A 403 25.59 42.66 1.92
N GLU A 404 24.49 42.39 1.25
CA GLU A 404 23.24 41.98 1.90
C GLU A 404 23.42 40.70 2.72
N ALA A 405 24.04 39.69 2.14
CA ALA A 405 24.32 38.44 2.82
C ALA A 405 25.21 38.63 4.06
N ASP A 406 26.24 39.44 3.95
CA ASP A 406 27.17 39.79 5.04
C ASP A 406 26.49 40.56 6.19
N ALA A 407 25.53 41.39 5.84
CA ALA A 407 24.72 42.12 6.82
C ALA A 407 23.76 41.22 7.58
N LEU A 408 23.25 40.16 6.94
CA LEU A 408 22.40 39.15 7.58
C LEU A 408 23.20 38.19 8.47
N THR A 409 24.34 37.70 7.95
CA THR A 409 25.21 36.76 8.64
C THR A 409 26.66 37.04 8.22
N PRO A 410 27.60 37.35 9.13
CA PRO A 410 28.96 37.68 8.79
C PRO A 410 29.63 36.60 7.94
N ILE A 411 30.15 36.98 6.78
CA ILE A 411 30.81 36.10 5.83
C ILE A 411 32.30 36.01 6.22
N LEU A 412 32.83 34.76 6.23
CA LEU A 412 34.26 34.51 6.50
C LEU A 412 35.17 35.26 5.48
N PRO A 413 36.32 35.75 5.91
CA PRO A 413 37.27 36.47 5.03
C PRO A 413 37.65 35.67 3.77
N GLU A 414 37.88 34.38 3.89
CA GLU A 414 38.19 33.49 2.76
C GLU A 414 37.07 33.41 1.74
N ALA A 415 35.82 33.34 2.21
CA ALA A 415 34.65 33.33 1.31
C ALA A 415 34.49 34.70 0.59
N LYS A 416 34.74 35.83 1.26
CA LYS A 416 34.77 37.15 0.63
C LYS A 416 35.87 37.21 -0.43
N ALA A 417 37.09 36.75 -0.09
CA ALA A 417 38.22 36.72 -1.02
C ALA A 417 37.93 35.89 -2.27
N LYS A 418 37.25 34.73 -2.08
CA LYS A 418 36.78 33.87 -3.20
C LYS A 418 35.85 34.63 -4.14
N PHE A 419 34.81 35.28 -3.61
CA PHE A 419 33.88 36.06 -4.45
C PHE A 419 34.57 37.24 -5.14
N GLN A 420 35.46 37.93 -4.45
CA GLN A 420 36.26 39.02 -5.04
C GLN A 420 37.09 38.53 -6.20
N GLY A 421 37.81 37.40 -6.07
CA GLY A 421 38.57 36.78 -7.16
C GLY A 421 37.71 36.41 -8.37
N TRP A 422 36.49 35.91 -8.16
CA TRP A 422 35.53 35.66 -9.23
C TRP A 422 35.03 36.93 -9.92
N ILE A 423 34.78 38.03 -9.17
CA ILE A 423 34.40 39.34 -9.72
C ILE A 423 35.52 39.86 -10.58
N LEU A 424 36.79 39.80 -10.12
CA LEU A 424 37.96 40.18 -10.88
C LEU A 424 38.08 39.40 -12.20
N LEU A 425 37.88 38.12 -12.16
CA LEU A 425 37.87 37.27 -13.35
C LEU A 425 36.79 37.68 -14.38
N ARG A 426 35.56 37.99 -13.89
CA ARG A 426 34.45 38.38 -14.76
C ARG A 426 34.60 39.79 -15.31
N THR A 427 35.22 40.70 -14.56
CA THR A 427 35.49 42.06 -15.01
C THR A 427 36.75 42.17 -15.88
N GLY A 428 37.40 41.06 -16.21
CA GLY A 428 38.55 40.99 -17.14
C GLY A 428 39.92 41.26 -16.48
N LYS A 429 39.97 41.40 -15.15
CA LYS A 429 41.22 41.60 -14.41
C LYS A 429 41.85 40.23 -14.06
N THR A 430 42.29 39.56 -15.09
CA THR A 430 42.66 38.12 -15.03
C THR A 430 43.87 37.84 -14.13
N ASP A 431 44.91 38.70 -14.16
CA ASP A 431 46.09 38.54 -13.32
C ASP A 431 45.80 38.74 -11.86
N GLU A 432 45.00 39.77 -11.50
CA GLU A 432 44.54 40.01 -10.14
C GLU A 432 43.68 38.85 -9.64
N ALA A 433 42.85 38.26 -10.52
CA ALA A 433 42.01 37.09 -10.18
C ALA A 433 42.90 35.84 -9.91
N ILE A 434 43.97 35.62 -10.68
CA ILE A 434 44.93 34.52 -10.46
C ILE A 434 45.57 34.68 -9.07
N GLU A 435 46.08 35.83 -8.72
CA GLU A 435 46.69 36.10 -7.42
C GLU A 435 45.75 35.87 -6.28
N GLN A 436 44.49 36.28 -6.40
CA GLN A 436 43.48 36.19 -5.37
C GLN A 436 42.95 34.75 -5.17
N LEU A 437 42.74 33.99 -6.27
CA LEU A 437 42.13 32.68 -6.22
C LEU A 437 43.12 31.53 -5.94
N LYS A 438 44.38 31.65 -6.36
CA LYS A 438 45.45 30.66 -6.21
C LYS A 438 45.60 30.13 -4.79
N PRO A 439 45.71 30.99 -3.74
CA PRO A 439 45.86 30.52 -2.34
C PRO A 439 44.63 29.75 -1.84
N LEU A 440 43.43 30.02 -2.41
CA LEU A 440 42.18 29.43 -2.02
C LEU A 440 41.89 28.10 -2.76
N ALA A 441 42.53 27.92 -3.92
CA ALA A 441 42.28 26.78 -4.81
C ALA A 441 42.60 25.42 -4.17
N ALA A 442 43.51 25.36 -3.22
CA ALA A 442 43.89 24.12 -2.56
C ALA A 442 42.77 23.45 -1.80
N ASN A 443 41.91 24.27 -1.15
CA ASN A 443 40.90 23.79 -0.22
C ASN A 443 39.44 24.12 -0.66
N ASN A 444 39.26 24.74 -1.84
CA ASN A 444 37.92 25.15 -2.27
C ASN A 444 37.76 24.91 -3.78
N ALA A 445 36.90 23.95 -4.15
CA ALA A 445 36.63 23.56 -5.53
C ALA A 445 36.10 24.72 -6.40
N VAL A 446 35.25 25.61 -5.83
CA VAL A 446 34.73 26.80 -6.53
C VAL A 446 35.85 27.81 -6.82
N ALA A 447 36.76 28.04 -5.85
CA ALA A 447 37.92 28.91 -6.05
C ALA A 447 38.89 28.31 -7.06
N ARG A 448 39.12 26.99 -7.00
CA ARG A 448 39.96 26.25 -7.98
C ARG A 448 39.37 26.33 -9.38
N LEU A 449 38.04 26.23 -9.54
CA LEU A 449 37.39 26.41 -10.84
C LEU A 449 37.63 27.84 -11.39
N GLY A 450 37.46 28.85 -10.59
CA GLY A 450 37.76 30.24 -10.96
C GLY A 450 39.22 30.48 -11.31
N TYR A 451 40.15 29.84 -10.56
CA TYR A 451 41.58 29.86 -10.84
C TYR A 451 41.93 29.21 -12.17
N GLY A 452 41.38 28.03 -12.41
CA GLY A 452 41.57 27.31 -13.72
C GLY A 452 41.03 28.12 -14.90
N LEU A 453 39.86 28.73 -14.76
CA LEU A 453 39.28 29.60 -15.80
C LEU A 453 40.14 30.87 -16.02
N ALA A 454 40.71 31.45 -14.97
CA ALA A 454 41.62 32.60 -15.07
C ALA A 454 42.93 32.20 -15.78
N LEU A 455 43.50 31.03 -15.45
CA LEU A 455 44.68 30.51 -16.13
C LEU A 455 44.41 30.28 -17.62
N ALA A 456 43.26 29.67 -17.98
CA ALA A 456 42.88 29.46 -19.35
C ALA A 456 42.76 30.76 -20.15
N LYS A 457 42.10 31.78 -19.57
CA LYS A 457 41.99 33.13 -20.13
C LYS A 457 43.37 33.78 -20.33
N ASN A 458 44.30 33.53 -19.42
CA ASN A 458 45.66 34.08 -19.48
C ASN A 458 46.61 33.26 -20.40
N GLY A 459 46.09 32.27 -21.15
CA GLY A 459 46.84 31.46 -22.08
C GLY A 459 47.70 30.33 -21.43
N LYS A 460 47.63 30.15 -20.10
CA LYS A 460 48.31 29.09 -19.33
C LYS A 460 47.54 27.79 -19.38
N LEU A 461 47.31 27.28 -20.59
CA LEU A 461 46.38 26.18 -20.86
C LEU A 461 46.74 24.89 -20.12
N LYS A 462 48.03 24.56 -19.99
CA LYS A 462 48.47 23.33 -19.32
C LYS A 462 48.26 23.40 -17.79
N GLU A 463 48.43 24.58 -17.19
CA GLU A 463 48.14 24.77 -15.78
C GLU A 463 46.62 24.68 -15.53
N ALA A 464 45.82 25.31 -16.43
CA ALA A 464 44.36 25.22 -16.36
C ALA A 464 43.85 23.77 -16.50
N GLU A 465 44.44 22.99 -17.42
CA GLU A 465 44.16 21.54 -17.59
C GLU A 465 44.31 20.78 -16.25
N ASN A 466 45.43 21.00 -15.57
CA ASN A 466 45.75 20.33 -14.30
C ASN A 466 44.70 20.68 -13.23
N GLU A 467 44.29 21.94 -13.15
CA GLU A 467 43.28 22.37 -12.15
C GLU A 467 41.91 21.75 -12.47
N PHE A 468 41.50 21.72 -13.72
CA PHE A 468 40.22 21.09 -14.10
C PHE A 468 40.23 19.57 -13.89
N LEU A 469 41.33 18.88 -14.15
CA LEU A 469 41.51 17.46 -13.87
C LEU A 469 41.36 17.19 -12.37
N GLU A 470 42.00 18.00 -11.53
CA GLU A 470 41.92 17.82 -10.08
C GLU A 470 40.54 18.10 -9.53
N ILE A 471 39.81 19.12 -10.03
CA ILE A 471 38.39 19.33 -9.65
C ILE A 471 37.56 18.13 -10.03
N ASN A 472 37.67 17.63 -11.25
CA ASN A 472 36.89 16.48 -11.68
C ASN A 472 37.25 15.21 -10.90
N ARG A 473 38.47 15.05 -10.45
CA ARG A 473 38.87 13.93 -9.61
C ARG A 473 38.18 13.97 -8.23
N LEU A 474 38.01 15.15 -7.64
CA LEU A 474 37.47 15.35 -6.32
C LEU A 474 35.94 15.46 -6.30
N GLU A 475 35.38 16.11 -7.32
CA GLU A 475 33.95 16.51 -7.35
C GLU A 475 33.23 15.96 -8.62
N ARG A 476 33.57 14.76 -9.05
CA ARG A 476 33.05 14.20 -10.31
C ARG A 476 31.53 14.07 -10.39
N ASN A 477 30.89 13.91 -9.25
CA ASN A 477 29.44 13.75 -9.09
C ASN A 477 28.71 15.06 -8.79
N ASP A 478 29.39 16.22 -8.84
CA ASP A 478 28.79 17.50 -8.56
C ASP A 478 28.82 18.41 -9.80
N VAL A 479 27.98 19.44 -9.78
CA VAL A 479 27.84 20.48 -10.81
C VAL A 479 29.20 21.11 -11.14
N ILE A 480 30.03 21.38 -10.12
CA ILE A 480 31.35 21.99 -10.32
C ILE A 480 32.30 21.07 -11.05
N GLY A 481 32.35 19.79 -10.68
CA GLY A 481 33.16 18.79 -11.32
C GLY A 481 32.78 18.52 -12.77
N LEU A 482 31.48 18.50 -13.04
CA LEU A 482 30.96 18.31 -14.41
C LEU A 482 31.21 19.54 -15.28
N TYR A 483 31.06 20.74 -14.73
CA TYR A 483 31.39 21.98 -15.46
C TYR A 483 32.89 22.06 -15.74
N ALA A 484 33.75 21.70 -14.79
CA ALA A 484 35.21 21.61 -15.01
C ALA A 484 35.56 20.58 -16.09
N ALA A 485 34.84 19.44 -16.13
CA ALA A 485 35.02 18.43 -17.17
C ALA A 485 34.68 18.96 -18.58
N ASP A 486 33.62 19.76 -18.70
CA ASP A 486 33.30 20.42 -19.97
C ASP A 486 34.35 21.47 -20.37
N GLN A 487 34.84 22.28 -19.40
CA GLN A 487 35.95 23.22 -19.67
C GLN A 487 37.20 22.49 -20.10
N LEU A 488 37.51 21.36 -19.46
CA LEU A 488 38.62 20.50 -19.85
C LEU A 488 38.43 19.91 -21.26
N PHE A 489 37.22 19.42 -21.57
CA PHE A 489 36.89 18.92 -22.90
C PHE A 489 37.10 19.99 -23.99
N GLU A 490 36.81 21.26 -23.72
CA GLU A 490 37.07 22.34 -24.66
C GLU A 490 38.57 22.54 -24.91
N LEU A 491 39.42 22.29 -23.90
CA LEU A 491 40.88 22.41 -24.02
C LEU A 491 41.52 21.25 -24.74
N ILE A 492 41.21 20.01 -24.35
CA ILE A 492 41.89 18.80 -24.81
C ILE A 492 41.11 17.95 -25.80
N LYS A 493 39.81 18.27 -26.04
CA LYS A 493 38.89 17.55 -26.95
C LYS A 493 38.73 16.07 -26.62
N SER A 494 38.95 15.68 -25.38
CA SER A 494 38.83 14.32 -24.90
C SER A 494 38.06 14.31 -23.56
N ARG A 495 37.21 13.32 -23.38
CA ARG A 495 36.51 13.13 -22.09
C ARG A 495 37.39 12.37 -21.13
N ILE A 496 37.24 12.66 -19.87
CA ILE A 496 37.98 12.00 -18.79
C ILE A 496 37.50 10.57 -18.65
N ALA A 497 38.45 9.65 -18.57
CA ALA A 497 38.18 8.24 -18.35
C ALA A 497 37.59 7.99 -16.95
N PRO A 498 36.77 6.95 -16.75
CA PRO A 498 36.38 6.48 -15.44
C PRO A 498 37.61 6.23 -14.52
N SER A 499 37.38 6.22 -13.23
CA SER A 499 38.40 5.94 -12.22
C SER A 499 38.96 4.51 -12.32
N ALA A 500 40.04 4.22 -11.62
CA ALA A 500 40.61 2.87 -11.55
C ALA A 500 39.63 1.86 -10.88
N GLN A 501 38.79 2.32 -9.98
CA GLN A 501 37.79 1.51 -9.25
C GLN A 501 36.53 1.22 -10.06
N ALA A 502 36.32 1.97 -11.14
CA ALA A 502 35.14 1.85 -11.99
C ALA A 502 34.95 0.45 -12.59
N ALA A 503 36.04 -0.25 -12.95
CA ALA A 503 35.98 -1.58 -13.56
C ALA A 503 35.27 -2.62 -12.67
N GLU A 504 35.50 -2.60 -11.35
CA GLU A 504 34.85 -3.52 -10.41
C GLU A 504 33.38 -3.21 -10.27
N ILE A 505 33.00 -1.92 -10.16
CA ILE A 505 31.60 -1.47 -10.06
C ILE A 505 30.86 -1.79 -11.36
N GLN A 506 31.47 -1.56 -12.52
CA GLN A 506 30.90 -1.90 -13.83
C GLN A 506 30.64 -3.40 -13.95
N SER A 507 31.58 -4.23 -13.47
CA SER A 507 31.41 -5.69 -13.41
C SER A 507 30.24 -6.09 -12.52
N ALA A 508 30.04 -5.43 -11.38
CA ALA A 508 28.89 -5.67 -10.52
C ALA A 508 27.58 -5.28 -11.20
N VAL A 509 27.48 -4.08 -11.79
CA VAL A 509 26.30 -3.60 -12.52
C VAL A 509 25.93 -4.53 -13.70
N ALA A 510 26.91 -5.12 -14.37
CA ALA A 510 26.70 -6.08 -15.46
C ALA A 510 25.98 -7.38 -15.01
N ARG A 511 25.92 -7.67 -13.69
CA ARG A 511 25.15 -8.79 -13.12
C ARG A 511 23.64 -8.53 -13.06
N LEU A 512 23.19 -7.27 -13.20
CA LEU A 512 21.76 -6.98 -13.26
C LEU A 512 21.10 -7.72 -14.44
N PRO A 513 19.83 -8.16 -14.30
CA PRO A 513 19.11 -8.83 -15.38
C PRO A 513 19.13 -8.01 -16.69
N LYS A 514 19.33 -8.66 -17.84
CA LYS A 514 19.44 -7.98 -19.14
C LYS A 514 18.29 -7.03 -19.47
N ASN A 515 17.09 -7.29 -18.96
CA ASN A 515 15.89 -6.48 -19.18
C ASN A 515 15.57 -5.55 -18.00
N PHE A 516 16.55 -5.32 -17.12
CA PHE A 516 16.34 -4.53 -15.91
C PHE A 516 15.81 -3.11 -16.20
N SER A 517 16.34 -2.45 -17.24
CA SER A 517 15.88 -1.12 -17.67
C SER A 517 14.42 -1.10 -18.16
N GLY A 518 13.88 -2.25 -18.59
CA GLY A 518 12.47 -2.41 -18.97
C GLY A 518 11.51 -2.69 -17.82
N LEU A 519 12.05 -2.98 -16.63
CA LEU A 519 11.24 -3.36 -15.45
C LEU A 519 10.16 -2.33 -15.10
N ALA A 520 10.54 -1.07 -15.08
CA ALA A 520 9.65 0.01 -14.72
C ALA A 520 8.71 0.45 -15.85
N SER A 521 9.06 0.17 -17.11
CA SER A 521 8.25 0.56 -18.27
C SER A 521 7.12 -0.45 -18.57
N ASP A 522 7.33 -1.73 -18.28
CA ASP A 522 6.37 -2.80 -18.60
C ASP A 522 6.26 -3.85 -17.49
N SER A 523 5.44 -3.54 -16.48
CA SER A 523 5.15 -4.44 -15.37
C SER A 523 4.45 -5.73 -15.79
N THR A 524 3.87 -5.78 -16.99
CA THR A 524 3.18 -6.96 -17.50
C THR A 524 4.10 -8.14 -17.80
N ARG A 525 5.41 -7.90 -17.82
CA ARG A 525 6.44 -8.93 -18.03
C ARG A 525 6.94 -9.58 -16.73
N TYR A 526 6.46 -9.12 -15.59
CA TYR A 526 6.95 -9.59 -14.29
C TYR A 526 5.88 -10.29 -13.48
N LEU A 527 4.67 -9.78 -13.52
CA LEU A 527 3.57 -10.28 -12.69
C LEU A 527 2.31 -10.45 -13.54
N GLN A 528 1.74 -11.63 -13.48
CA GLN A 528 0.39 -11.89 -13.95
C GLN A 528 -0.52 -12.07 -12.75
N VAL A 529 -1.66 -11.40 -12.74
CA VAL A 529 -2.66 -11.48 -11.68
C VAL A 529 -4.01 -11.79 -12.31
N ASP A 530 -4.61 -12.87 -11.88
CA ASP A 530 -5.91 -13.34 -12.36
C ASP A 530 -6.88 -13.46 -11.19
N GLY A 531 -8.14 -13.10 -11.44
CA GLY A 531 -9.25 -13.27 -10.52
C GLY A 531 -10.44 -13.88 -11.24
N ALA A 532 -11.10 -14.87 -10.64
CA ALA A 532 -12.28 -15.48 -11.23
C ALA A 532 -13.24 -16.01 -10.16
N PHE A 533 -14.53 -15.76 -10.34
CA PHE A 533 -15.56 -16.47 -9.59
C PHE A 533 -15.60 -17.95 -9.98
N LEU A 534 -15.80 -18.82 -8.99
CA LEU A 534 -15.92 -20.25 -9.22
C LEU A 534 -17.27 -20.64 -9.85
N SER A 535 -18.26 -19.75 -9.78
CA SER A 535 -19.57 -19.91 -10.39
C SER A 535 -19.93 -18.69 -11.22
N ARG A 536 -20.67 -18.88 -12.30
CA ARG A 536 -21.19 -17.77 -13.12
C ARG A 536 -22.47 -17.15 -12.54
N SER A 537 -23.19 -17.93 -11.73
CA SER A 537 -24.42 -17.46 -11.07
C SER A 537 -24.62 -18.17 -9.75
N VAL A 538 -25.26 -17.49 -8.82
CA VAL A 538 -25.64 -17.98 -7.49
C VAL A 538 -27.06 -17.55 -7.17
N LYS A 539 -27.70 -18.24 -6.21
CA LYS A 539 -28.95 -17.78 -5.61
C LYS A 539 -28.64 -16.68 -4.57
N PRO A 540 -29.63 -15.88 -4.17
CA PRO A 540 -29.47 -15.00 -3.03
C PRO A 540 -28.98 -15.75 -1.78
N PHE A 541 -28.03 -15.14 -1.05
CA PHE A 541 -27.40 -15.68 0.17
C PHE A 541 -26.50 -16.92 -0.02
N ASP A 542 -26.27 -17.42 -1.23
CA ASP A 542 -25.27 -18.45 -1.49
C ASP A 542 -23.85 -17.90 -1.34
N PRO A 543 -22.86 -18.74 -1.04
CA PRO A 543 -21.45 -18.38 -1.07
C PRO A 543 -21.02 -17.87 -2.45
N MET A 544 -20.11 -16.91 -2.48
CA MET A 544 -19.56 -16.30 -3.70
C MET A 544 -18.03 -16.47 -3.73
N PRO A 545 -17.51 -17.69 -3.87
CA PRO A 545 -16.09 -17.94 -3.86
C PRO A 545 -15.41 -17.33 -5.09
N PHE A 546 -14.36 -16.54 -4.82
CA PHE A 546 -13.54 -15.85 -5.80
C PHE A 546 -12.11 -16.33 -5.70
N LYS A 547 -11.62 -17.01 -6.75
CA LYS A 547 -10.25 -17.49 -6.84
C LYS A 547 -9.33 -16.37 -7.28
N ILE A 548 -8.23 -16.20 -6.60
CA ILE A 548 -7.14 -15.28 -6.91
C ILE A 548 -5.90 -16.09 -7.26
N SER A 549 -5.21 -15.70 -8.32
CA SER A 549 -3.94 -16.30 -8.72
C SER A 549 -2.93 -15.20 -9.05
N VAL A 550 -1.74 -15.29 -8.45
CA VAL A 550 -0.62 -14.38 -8.66
C VAL A 550 0.55 -15.21 -9.17
N THR A 551 0.96 -14.97 -10.43
CA THR A 551 2.02 -15.70 -11.11
C THR A 551 3.22 -14.81 -11.34
N ASN A 552 4.39 -15.26 -10.91
CA ASN A 552 5.66 -14.63 -11.25
C ASN A 552 6.11 -15.12 -12.64
N ILE A 553 5.97 -14.27 -13.64
CA ILE A 553 6.44 -14.55 -15.03
C ILE A 553 7.82 -13.97 -15.34
N SER A 554 8.47 -13.39 -14.34
CA SER A 554 9.80 -12.82 -14.45
C SER A 554 10.89 -13.91 -14.26
N PRO A 555 12.14 -13.62 -14.68
CA PRO A 555 13.26 -14.52 -14.46
C PRO A 555 13.85 -14.46 -13.03
N ILE A 556 13.34 -13.58 -12.16
CA ILE A 556 13.81 -13.40 -10.78
C ILE A 556 12.74 -13.81 -9.79
N THR A 557 13.16 -14.25 -8.61
CA THR A 557 12.23 -14.49 -7.50
C THR A 557 11.66 -13.16 -7.00
N LEU A 558 10.36 -13.10 -6.78
CA LEU A 558 9.67 -11.92 -6.27
C LEU A 558 9.22 -12.16 -4.82
N ALA A 559 9.79 -11.44 -3.89
CA ALA A 559 9.40 -11.50 -2.48
C ALA A 559 8.05 -10.80 -2.27
N ILE A 560 7.27 -11.32 -1.31
CA ILE A 560 6.00 -10.73 -0.85
C ILE A 560 6.24 -10.10 0.51
N THR A 561 6.33 -8.77 0.54
CA THR A 561 6.54 -7.98 1.77
C THR A 561 5.82 -6.63 1.66
N PRO A 562 5.61 -5.89 2.76
CA PRO A 562 4.95 -4.58 2.69
C PRO A 562 5.57 -3.60 1.67
N ASP A 563 6.90 -3.55 1.60
CA ASP A 563 7.68 -2.67 0.71
C ASP A 563 8.42 -3.45 -0.39
N GLY A 564 8.04 -4.68 -0.64
CA GLY A 564 8.67 -5.57 -1.61
C GLY A 564 8.19 -5.39 -3.05
N PRO A 565 8.73 -6.19 -3.97
CA PRO A 565 8.29 -6.21 -5.36
C PRO A 565 6.82 -6.65 -5.52
N ILE A 566 6.33 -7.51 -4.63
CA ILE A 566 4.91 -7.79 -4.45
C ILE A 566 4.55 -7.35 -3.03
N ARG A 567 3.64 -6.38 -2.92
CA ARG A 567 3.10 -5.98 -1.61
C ARG A 567 2.21 -7.09 -1.06
N ASN A 568 2.22 -7.23 0.25
CA ASN A 568 1.44 -8.24 0.96
C ASN A 568 -0.07 -7.98 0.97
N SER A 569 -0.53 -6.85 0.42
CA SER A 569 -1.94 -6.46 0.34
C SER A 569 -2.39 -6.18 -1.09
N ALA A 570 -3.67 -6.43 -1.35
CA ALA A 570 -4.35 -6.07 -2.58
C ALA A 570 -5.66 -5.34 -2.27
N ALA A 571 -6.18 -4.60 -3.25
CA ALA A 571 -7.45 -3.91 -3.18
C ALA A 571 -8.46 -4.58 -4.11
N LEU A 572 -9.66 -4.90 -3.60
CA LEU A 572 -10.81 -5.30 -4.39
C LEU A 572 -11.67 -4.07 -4.68
N LEU A 573 -11.91 -3.84 -5.95
CA LEU A 573 -12.80 -2.82 -6.48
C LEU A 573 -14.08 -3.52 -6.90
N MET A 574 -15.22 -3.13 -6.32
CA MET A 574 -16.49 -3.80 -6.54
C MET A 574 -17.52 -2.84 -7.10
N GLU A 575 -18.27 -3.32 -8.10
CA GLU A 575 -19.40 -2.62 -8.68
C GLU A 575 -20.62 -3.54 -8.67
N THR A 576 -21.72 -3.07 -8.13
CA THR A 576 -22.98 -3.81 -8.09
C THR A 576 -24.00 -3.16 -9.01
N ILE A 577 -24.56 -3.94 -9.93
CA ILE A 577 -25.62 -3.51 -10.84
C ILE A 577 -26.88 -4.29 -10.50
N VAL A 578 -27.88 -3.62 -9.91
CA VAL A 578 -29.18 -4.23 -9.61
C VAL A 578 -30.00 -4.35 -10.90
N VAL A 579 -30.32 -5.59 -11.30
CA VAL A 579 -30.85 -5.89 -12.63
C VAL A 579 -32.20 -5.24 -12.90
N GLN A 580 -33.13 -5.32 -11.95
CA GLN A 580 -34.50 -4.80 -12.15
C GLN A 580 -34.58 -3.27 -12.08
N GLN A 581 -33.70 -2.63 -11.33
CA GLN A 581 -33.68 -1.17 -11.19
C GLN A 581 -32.75 -0.48 -12.18
N LYS A 582 -31.91 -1.23 -12.91
CA LYS A 582 -30.82 -0.71 -13.76
C LYS A 582 -29.95 0.33 -13.03
N GLN A 583 -29.89 0.23 -11.72
CA GLN A 583 -29.13 1.12 -10.87
C GLN A 583 -27.75 0.51 -10.63
N SER A 584 -26.71 1.26 -10.93
CA SER A 584 -25.34 0.89 -10.59
C SER A 584 -24.97 1.53 -9.25
N ILE A 585 -24.44 0.73 -8.34
CA ILE A 585 -23.81 1.18 -7.09
C ILE A 585 -22.31 1.08 -7.29
N THR A 586 -21.70 2.17 -7.78
CA THR A 586 -20.31 2.20 -8.24
C THR A 586 -19.32 2.73 -7.22
N ASN A 587 -19.77 3.40 -6.16
CA ASN A 587 -18.87 4.08 -5.21
C ASN A 587 -18.68 3.32 -3.90
N LEU A 588 -18.51 2.01 -3.98
CA LEU A 588 -18.11 1.24 -2.80
C LEU A 588 -16.62 1.48 -2.54
N ALA A 589 -16.27 1.77 -1.27
CA ALA A 589 -14.88 1.88 -0.86
C ALA A 589 -14.12 0.59 -1.21
N PRO A 590 -12.87 0.68 -1.71
CA PRO A 590 -12.05 -0.48 -2.01
C PRO A 590 -11.86 -1.34 -0.75
N PHE A 591 -12.00 -2.65 -0.86
CA PHE A 591 -11.69 -3.57 0.22
C PHE A 591 -10.22 -3.98 0.14
N ILE A 592 -9.44 -3.62 1.16
CA ILE A 592 -8.02 -3.97 1.25
C ILE A 592 -7.88 -5.22 2.11
N PHE A 593 -7.13 -6.20 1.64
CA PHE A 593 -6.93 -7.47 2.33
C PHE A 593 -5.54 -8.04 2.07
N SER A 594 -5.07 -8.93 2.96
CA SER A 594 -3.78 -9.60 2.82
C SER A 594 -3.84 -10.71 1.76
N ILE A 595 -2.87 -10.67 0.83
CA ILE A 595 -2.67 -11.72 -0.17
C ILE A 595 -1.50 -12.64 0.18
N ALA A 596 -0.72 -12.34 1.21
CA ALA A 596 0.46 -13.12 1.58
C ALA A 596 0.07 -14.50 2.10
N ARG A 597 0.40 -15.53 1.32
CA ARG A 597 0.31 -16.95 1.67
C ARG A 597 1.69 -17.62 1.60
N THR A 598 2.62 -16.96 0.92
CA THR A 598 4.01 -17.34 0.82
C THR A 598 4.91 -16.11 0.98
N LEU A 599 6.15 -16.32 1.39
CA LEU A 599 7.12 -15.24 1.56
C LEU A 599 7.69 -14.73 0.23
N GLN A 600 7.61 -15.55 -0.82
CA GLN A 600 8.10 -15.22 -2.16
C GLN A 600 7.48 -16.15 -3.20
N ILE A 601 7.54 -15.73 -4.47
CA ILE A 601 7.11 -16.53 -5.62
C ILE A 601 8.33 -16.69 -6.56
N ALA A 602 8.75 -17.94 -6.79
CA ALA A 602 9.84 -18.24 -7.69
C ALA A 602 9.46 -17.99 -9.18
N PRO A 603 10.43 -17.91 -10.11
CA PRO A 603 10.13 -17.79 -11.53
C PRO A 603 9.18 -18.88 -12.03
N ASN A 604 8.12 -18.49 -12.74
CA ASN A 604 7.04 -19.33 -13.26
C ASN A 604 6.19 -20.06 -12.19
N GLU A 605 6.32 -19.70 -10.93
CA GLU A 605 5.47 -20.18 -9.86
C GLU A 605 4.20 -19.34 -9.73
N THR A 606 3.11 -20.00 -9.31
CA THR A 606 1.80 -19.36 -9.07
C THR A 606 1.37 -19.58 -7.63
N MET A 607 1.08 -18.53 -6.92
CA MET A 607 0.36 -18.55 -5.65
C MET A 607 -1.14 -18.41 -5.94
N SER A 608 -1.96 -19.32 -5.43
CA SER A 608 -3.42 -19.27 -5.59
C SER A 608 -4.13 -19.53 -4.28
N PHE A 609 -5.22 -18.81 -4.06
CA PHE A 609 -6.12 -18.99 -2.92
C PHE A 609 -7.53 -18.52 -3.28
N VAL A 610 -8.49 -18.82 -2.41
CA VAL A 610 -9.90 -18.46 -2.60
C VAL A 610 -10.35 -17.61 -1.43
N ILE A 611 -11.12 -16.55 -1.73
CA ILE A 611 -11.85 -15.78 -0.74
C ILE A 611 -13.36 -15.90 -1.01
N ASP A 612 -14.19 -15.86 0.01
CA ASP A 612 -15.63 -15.78 -0.19
C ASP A 612 -16.09 -14.32 -0.06
N ILE A 613 -16.56 -13.77 -1.16
CA ILE A 613 -17.06 -12.39 -1.23
C ILE A 613 -18.27 -12.17 -0.31
N ALA A 614 -19.00 -13.23 0.03
CA ALA A 614 -20.11 -13.15 0.96
C ALA A 614 -19.71 -12.68 2.38
N TYR A 615 -18.45 -12.76 2.74
CA TYR A 615 -17.91 -12.25 4.02
C TYR A 615 -17.65 -10.74 4.03
N LEU A 616 -17.73 -10.06 2.89
CA LEU A 616 -17.33 -8.65 2.76
C LEU A 616 -18.51 -7.69 2.97
N PRO A 617 -18.27 -6.54 3.63
CA PRO A 617 -19.32 -5.53 3.83
C PRO A 617 -19.94 -5.00 2.54
N GLN A 618 -19.18 -4.98 1.46
CA GLN A 618 -19.60 -4.44 0.16
C GLN A 618 -20.81 -5.17 -0.46
N VAL A 619 -21.09 -6.40 -0.03
CA VAL A 619 -22.28 -7.15 -0.50
C VAL A 619 -23.57 -6.78 0.22
N ILE A 620 -23.55 -5.92 1.23
CA ILE A 620 -24.74 -5.57 2.03
C ILE A 620 -25.87 -5.00 1.16
N ALA A 621 -25.53 -4.19 0.16
CA ALA A 621 -26.52 -3.67 -0.78
C ALA A 621 -27.26 -4.79 -1.54
N LEU A 622 -26.57 -5.89 -1.84
CA LEU A 622 -27.18 -7.09 -2.44
C LEU A 622 -28.09 -7.81 -1.46
N LEU A 623 -27.67 -7.91 -0.21
CA LEU A 623 -28.42 -8.58 0.86
C LEU A 623 -29.69 -7.81 1.26
N ASN A 624 -29.70 -6.49 1.09
CA ASN A 624 -30.86 -5.63 1.35
C ASN A 624 -31.87 -5.62 0.19
N SER A 625 -31.55 -6.18 -0.98
CA SER A 625 -32.43 -6.26 -2.13
C SER A 625 -32.36 -7.62 -2.83
N PRO A 626 -32.52 -8.74 -2.11
CA PRO A 626 -32.19 -10.08 -2.61
C PRO A 626 -33.15 -10.56 -3.71
N LEU A 627 -34.34 -9.95 -3.81
CA LEU A 627 -35.36 -10.36 -4.77
C LEU A 627 -35.07 -9.91 -6.21
N ASN A 628 -34.36 -8.79 -6.37
CA ASN A 628 -34.24 -8.09 -7.64
C ASN A 628 -33.20 -8.71 -8.59
N GLY A 629 -32.35 -9.59 -8.06
CA GLY A 629 -31.17 -10.06 -8.78
C GLY A 629 -30.15 -8.94 -9.00
N ALA A 630 -28.90 -9.31 -9.14
CA ALA A 630 -27.83 -8.36 -9.38
C ALA A 630 -26.69 -8.98 -10.20
N ASN A 631 -25.86 -8.12 -10.77
CA ASN A 631 -24.59 -8.49 -11.36
C ASN A 631 -23.48 -7.83 -10.54
N LEU A 632 -22.70 -8.59 -9.80
CA LEU A 632 -21.55 -8.13 -9.05
C LEU A 632 -20.32 -8.26 -9.93
N GLN A 633 -19.62 -7.15 -10.14
CA GLN A 633 -18.39 -7.09 -10.89
C GLN A 633 -17.23 -6.78 -9.94
N ILE A 634 -16.12 -7.49 -10.12
CA ILE A 634 -14.92 -7.35 -9.27
C ILE A 634 -13.69 -7.19 -10.14
N GLU A 635 -12.83 -6.26 -9.75
CA GLU A 635 -11.46 -6.13 -10.19
C GLU A 635 -10.56 -6.14 -8.96
N MET A 636 -9.40 -6.78 -9.04
CA MET A 636 -8.41 -6.76 -7.97
C MET A 636 -7.16 -6.01 -8.45
N LEU A 637 -6.64 -5.16 -7.61
CA LEU A 637 -5.40 -4.40 -7.85
C LEU A 637 -4.35 -4.76 -6.81
N THR A 638 -3.21 -5.28 -7.28
CA THR A 638 -2.01 -5.48 -6.46
C THR A 638 -1.09 -4.27 -6.55
N ASN A 639 -0.18 -4.09 -5.58
CA ASN A 639 0.79 -3.00 -5.56
C ASN A 639 0.16 -1.63 -5.86
N PHE A 640 -0.88 -1.29 -5.14
CA PHE A 640 -1.66 -0.08 -5.36
C PHE A 640 -1.13 1.11 -4.55
N ASN A 641 -1.44 2.31 -5.01
CA ASN A 641 -1.34 3.55 -4.25
C ASN A 641 -2.75 3.99 -3.82
N LEU A 642 -2.87 4.36 -2.55
CA LEU A 642 -4.07 5.00 -1.99
C LEU A 642 -3.95 6.51 -2.12
N THR A 643 -4.98 7.14 -2.66
CA THR A 643 -5.21 8.59 -2.59
C THR A 643 -6.52 8.83 -1.82
N LEU A 644 -6.82 10.09 -1.50
CA LEU A 644 -8.06 10.41 -0.76
C LEU A 644 -9.32 9.90 -1.47
N ASP A 645 -9.32 9.87 -2.80
CA ASP A 645 -10.51 9.61 -3.60
C ASP A 645 -10.40 8.36 -4.52
N SER A 646 -9.23 7.71 -4.57
CA SER A 646 -9.02 6.63 -5.55
C SER A 646 -7.88 5.68 -5.18
N VAL A 647 -7.93 4.52 -5.80
CA VAL A 647 -6.85 3.52 -5.79
C VAL A 647 -6.27 3.44 -7.20
N THR A 648 -4.97 3.60 -7.31
CA THR A 648 -4.27 3.58 -8.60
C THR A 648 -3.13 2.56 -8.61
N PRO A 649 -2.78 1.97 -9.76
CA PRO A 649 -1.63 1.08 -9.83
C PRO A 649 -0.32 1.80 -9.47
N GLY A 650 0.42 1.26 -8.52
CA GLY A 650 1.80 1.63 -8.22
C GLY A 650 2.80 0.90 -9.11
N PHE A 651 4.08 0.90 -8.70
CA PHE A 651 5.11 0.13 -9.37
C PHE A 651 4.81 -1.38 -9.27
N LEU A 652 4.92 -2.11 -10.38
CA LEU A 652 4.46 -3.50 -10.55
C LEU A 652 2.97 -3.71 -10.20
N GLY A 653 2.20 -2.63 -10.08
CA GLY A 653 0.76 -2.69 -9.86
C GLY A 653 0.05 -3.35 -11.04
N LYS A 654 -0.72 -4.39 -10.75
CA LYS A 654 -1.45 -5.14 -11.76
C LYS A 654 -2.91 -5.26 -11.37
N MET A 655 -3.78 -4.87 -12.30
CA MET A 655 -5.22 -5.02 -12.18
C MET A 655 -5.66 -6.29 -12.91
N THR A 656 -6.54 -7.08 -12.30
CA THR A 656 -7.17 -8.21 -12.98
C THR A 656 -8.12 -7.72 -14.08
N SER A 657 -8.49 -8.61 -14.97
CA SER A 657 -9.67 -8.37 -15.82
C SER A 657 -10.94 -8.28 -14.96
N LYS A 658 -11.92 -7.54 -15.44
CA LYS A 658 -13.22 -7.42 -14.79
C LYS A 658 -13.95 -8.77 -14.80
N ASN A 659 -14.23 -9.32 -13.63
CA ASN A 659 -14.94 -10.58 -13.44
C ASN A 659 -16.31 -10.33 -12.86
N SER A 660 -17.30 -11.13 -13.26
CA SER A 660 -18.67 -10.95 -12.81
C SER A 660 -19.34 -12.24 -12.38
N ILE A 661 -20.20 -12.12 -11.35
CA ILE A 661 -21.12 -13.17 -10.94
C ILE A 661 -22.55 -12.62 -10.95
N ARG A 662 -23.48 -13.42 -11.43
CA ARG A 662 -24.88 -13.06 -11.45
C ARG A 662 -25.61 -13.66 -10.24
N ILE A 663 -26.22 -12.82 -9.43
CA ILE A 663 -27.18 -13.22 -8.41
C ILE A 663 -28.56 -13.32 -9.09
N LEU A 664 -29.16 -14.49 -9.01
CA LEU A 664 -30.40 -14.76 -9.73
C LEU A 664 -31.58 -14.03 -9.07
N PRO A 665 -32.46 -13.38 -9.86
CA PRO A 665 -33.68 -12.80 -9.32
C PRO A 665 -34.67 -13.87 -8.90
N VAL A 666 -35.52 -13.55 -7.94
CA VAL A 666 -36.63 -14.42 -7.52
C VAL A 666 -37.87 -14.11 -8.34
N ILE A 667 -38.45 -15.14 -8.92
CA ILE A 667 -39.74 -15.02 -9.68
C ILE A 667 -40.86 -15.03 -8.65
N ARG A 668 -41.54 -13.88 -8.46
CA ARG A 668 -42.57 -13.63 -7.42
C ARG A 668 -43.95 -13.68 -8.03
N ASN A 669 -44.45 -14.87 -8.35
CA ASN A 669 -45.82 -15.08 -8.77
C ASN A 669 -46.67 -15.66 -7.64
N GLN A 670 -47.96 -15.83 -7.80
CA GLN A 670 -48.86 -16.37 -6.80
C GLN A 670 -48.52 -17.82 -6.44
N GLU A 671 -48.15 -18.65 -7.41
CA GLU A 671 -47.70 -20.02 -7.21
C GLU A 671 -46.47 -20.10 -6.30
N TRP A 672 -45.43 -19.26 -6.55
CA TRP A 672 -44.26 -19.19 -5.69
C TRP A 672 -44.63 -18.80 -4.26
N ARG A 673 -45.55 -17.85 -4.05
CA ARG A 673 -45.97 -17.44 -2.70
C ARG A 673 -46.68 -18.56 -1.94
N GLU A 674 -47.56 -19.31 -2.62
CA GLU A 674 -48.23 -20.46 -2.05
C GLU A 674 -47.26 -21.59 -1.70
N GLU A 675 -46.27 -21.85 -2.59
CA GLU A 675 -45.20 -22.80 -2.32
C GLU A 675 -44.35 -22.34 -1.16
N ALA A 676 -43.90 -21.06 -1.12
CA ALA A 676 -43.10 -20.48 -0.06
C ALA A 676 -43.81 -20.60 1.31
N LEU A 677 -45.14 -20.29 1.39
CA LEU A 677 -45.93 -20.48 2.59
C LEU A 677 -45.95 -21.95 3.04
N GLY A 678 -46.03 -22.91 2.13
CA GLY A 678 -45.91 -24.32 2.44
C GLY A 678 -44.55 -24.70 3.02
N VAL A 679 -43.48 -24.19 2.42
CA VAL A 679 -42.10 -24.45 2.83
C VAL A 679 -41.80 -23.87 4.21
N ILE A 680 -42.13 -22.59 4.49
CA ILE A 680 -41.79 -21.92 5.76
C ILE A 680 -42.50 -22.53 6.98
N ARG A 681 -43.60 -23.27 6.79
CA ARG A 681 -44.29 -23.95 7.88
C ARG A 681 -43.47 -25.12 8.44
N HIS A 682 -42.51 -25.64 7.70
CA HIS A 682 -41.67 -26.77 8.10
C HIS A 682 -40.22 -26.35 8.38
N CYS A 683 -39.57 -25.58 7.48
CA CYS A 683 -38.22 -25.03 7.59
C CYS A 683 -37.14 -26.03 8.01
N ASP A 684 -37.15 -27.22 7.39
CA ASP A 684 -36.27 -28.36 7.79
C ASP A 684 -34.93 -28.39 7.03
N ARG A 685 -34.77 -27.51 6.02
CA ARG A 685 -33.60 -27.47 5.16
C ARG A 685 -33.02 -26.04 5.08
N PRO A 686 -31.73 -25.88 4.78
CA PRO A 686 -31.12 -24.55 4.60
C PRO A 686 -31.79 -23.68 3.53
N ASP A 687 -32.24 -24.30 2.42
CA ASP A 687 -32.99 -23.63 1.36
C ASP A 687 -34.37 -23.11 1.83
N ASP A 688 -34.97 -23.78 2.82
CA ASP A 688 -36.25 -23.38 3.42
C ASP A 688 -36.07 -22.08 4.21
N LEU A 689 -34.92 -21.91 4.91
CA LEU A 689 -34.58 -20.67 5.62
C LEU A 689 -34.36 -19.51 4.64
N VAL A 690 -33.70 -19.74 3.51
CA VAL A 690 -33.56 -18.75 2.44
C VAL A 690 -34.94 -18.37 1.91
N THR A 691 -35.81 -19.37 1.69
CA THR A 691 -37.19 -19.11 1.24
C THR A 691 -37.97 -18.27 2.23
N LEU A 692 -37.82 -18.51 3.56
CA LEU A 692 -38.44 -17.68 4.61
C LEU A 692 -37.99 -16.22 4.52
N VAL A 693 -36.68 -15.97 4.37
CA VAL A 693 -36.13 -14.62 4.24
C VAL A 693 -36.61 -13.93 2.95
N LEU A 694 -36.59 -14.64 1.81
CA LEU A 694 -37.05 -14.09 0.54
C LEU A 694 -38.54 -13.77 0.57
N PHE A 695 -39.34 -14.62 1.23
CA PHE A 695 -40.78 -14.39 1.41
C PHE A 695 -41.04 -13.16 2.30
N ALA A 696 -40.25 -12.98 3.36
CA ALA A 696 -40.32 -11.77 4.19
C ALA A 696 -40.03 -10.50 3.38
N PHE A 697 -39.02 -10.54 2.47
CA PHE A 697 -38.72 -9.43 1.55
C PHE A 697 -39.87 -9.18 0.56
N ASP A 698 -40.53 -10.23 0.05
CA ASP A 698 -41.70 -10.05 -0.83
C ASP A 698 -42.86 -9.38 -0.08
N LEU A 699 -43.16 -9.82 1.15
CA LEU A 699 -44.15 -9.18 2.01
C LEU A 699 -43.80 -7.71 2.31
N ALA A 700 -42.53 -7.42 2.63
CA ALA A 700 -42.05 -6.05 2.88
C ALA A 700 -42.24 -5.17 1.64
N SER A 701 -41.88 -5.67 0.45
CA SER A 701 -42.06 -4.92 -0.80
C SER A 701 -43.52 -4.61 -1.17
N ARG A 702 -44.45 -5.40 -0.65
CA ARG A 702 -45.90 -5.28 -0.89
C ARG A 702 -46.66 -4.54 0.23
N SER A 703 -45.97 -4.10 1.27
CA SER A 703 -46.61 -3.45 2.46
C SER A 703 -47.36 -2.17 2.10
N SER A 704 -46.94 -1.47 1.04
CA SER A 704 -47.60 -0.25 0.55
C SER A 704 -48.58 -0.51 -0.62
N GLU A 705 -48.80 -1.76 -1.01
CA GLU A 705 -49.68 -2.15 -2.13
C GLU A 705 -51.14 -2.16 -1.70
N LYS A 706 -51.99 -1.33 -2.35
CA LYS A 706 -53.40 -1.25 -2.03
C LYS A 706 -54.12 -2.59 -2.24
N GLY A 707 -54.78 -3.10 -1.20
CA GLY A 707 -55.53 -4.36 -1.22
C GLY A 707 -54.70 -5.60 -0.81
N ALA A 708 -53.41 -5.46 -0.60
CA ALA A 708 -52.53 -6.56 -0.13
C ALA A 708 -52.42 -6.60 1.41
N GLU A 709 -52.94 -5.59 2.15
CA GLU A 709 -52.68 -5.39 3.59
C GLU A 709 -53.05 -6.62 4.43
N LYS A 710 -54.16 -7.31 4.09
CA LYS A 710 -54.59 -8.53 4.80
C LYS A 710 -53.63 -9.69 4.56
N GLU A 711 -53.31 -9.96 3.31
CA GLU A 711 -52.36 -11.02 2.92
C GLU A 711 -50.98 -10.80 3.51
N VAL A 712 -50.48 -9.56 3.44
CA VAL A 712 -49.19 -9.16 4.02
C VAL A 712 -49.15 -9.39 5.53
N ARG A 713 -50.21 -8.99 6.25
CA ARG A 713 -50.30 -9.20 7.69
C ARG A 713 -50.37 -10.67 8.09
N GLU A 714 -51.16 -11.48 7.36
CA GLU A 714 -51.26 -12.93 7.56
C GLU A 714 -49.92 -13.60 7.24
N GLY A 715 -49.24 -13.20 6.14
CA GLY A 715 -47.94 -13.69 5.78
C GLY A 715 -46.87 -13.39 6.85
N TRP A 716 -46.83 -12.18 7.38
CA TRP A 716 -45.92 -11.83 8.47
C TRP A 716 -46.18 -12.60 9.75
N ALA A 717 -47.46 -12.92 10.06
CA ALA A 717 -47.78 -13.78 11.20
C ALA A 717 -47.19 -15.20 11.02
N GLU A 718 -47.30 -15.77 9.82
CA GLU A 718 -46.69 -17.07 9.49
C GLU A 718 -45.12 -17.02 9.56
N VAL A 719 -44.50 -15.94 9.04
CA VAL A 719 -43.06 -15.73 9.16
C VAL A 719 -42.62 -15.66 10.64
N THR A 720 -43.37 -14.92 11.48
CA THR A 720 -43.08 -14.78 12.90
C THR A 720 -43.19 -16.12 13.63
N GLU A 721 -44.25 -16.89 13.37
CA GLU A 721 -44.42 -18.21 13.98
C GLU A 721 -43.41 -19.23 13.47
N ALA A 722 -43.04 -19.17 12.19
CA ALA A 722 -41.97 -19.98 11.65
C ALA A 722 -40.63 -19.65 12.35
N TRP A 723 -40.31 -18.36 12.45
CA TRP A 723 -39.05 -17.91 13.08
C TRP A 723 -38.92 -18.40 14.53
N LYS A 724 -39.98 -18.37 15.32
CA LYS A 724 -40.00 -18.85 16.73
C LYS A 724 -39.67 -20.33 16.86
N ARG A 725 -39.94 -21.14 15.82
CA ARG A 725 -39.68 -22.58 15.80
C ARG A 725 -38.27 -22.93 15.33
N LEU A 726 -37.54 -21.98 14.73
CA LEU A 726 -36.18 -22.19 14.24
C LEU A 726 -35.19 -22.52 15.37
N SER A 727 -34.13 -23.23 15.04
CA SER A 727 -33.00 -23.37 15.96
C SER A 727 -32.38 -22.01 16.27
N PRO A 728 -31.75 -21.82 17.43
CA PRO A 728 -31.11 -20.54 17.77
C PRO A 728 -30.12 -20.01 16.73
N ALA A 729 -29.36 -20.88 16.09
CA ALA A 729 -28.45 -20.50 15.00
C ALA A 729 -29.24 -19.96 13.79
N ALA A 730 -30.32 -20.61 13.39
CA ALA A 730 -31.18 -20.19 12.30
C ALA A 730 -31.93 -18.88 12.64
N GLN A 731 -32.42 -18.73 13.88
CA GLN A 731 -32.95 -17.45 14.35
C GLN A 731 -31.93 -16.34 14.27
N ALA A 732 -30.71 -16.57 14.73
CA ALA A 732 -29.62 -15.60 14.71
C ALA A 732 -29.27 -15.19 13.27
N TRP A 733 -29.12 -16.17 12.35
CA TRP A 733 -28.82 -15.85 10.94
C TRP A 733 -29.96 -15.07 10.27
N THR A 734 -31.19 -15.50 10.46
CA THR A 734 -32.35 -14.80 9.87
C THR A 734 -32.46 -13.36 10.38
N LEU A 735 -32.16 -13.08 11.66
CA LEU A 735 -32.09 -11.71 12.18
C LEU A 735 -31.05 -10.86 11.43
N MET A 736 -29.93 -11.42 11.05
CA MET A 736 -28.90 -10.67 10.33
C MET A 736 -29.28 -10.33 8.89
N VAL A 737 -30.31 -10.96 8.32
CA VAL A 737 -30.66 -10.80 6.90
C VAL A 737 -32.12 -10.43 6.64
N LEU A 738 -33.04 -10.55 7.59
CA LEU A 738 -34.44 -10.13 7.44
C LEU A 738 -34.56 -8.64 7.10
N PRO A 739 -35.60 -8.22 6.33
CA PRO A 739 -35.89 -6.80 6.15
C PRO A 739 -36.30 -6.16 7.46
N MET A 740 -35.84 -4.95 7.74
CA MET A 740 -36.19 -4.21 8.96
C MET A 740 -37.50 -3.46 8.85
N GLU A 741 -37.94 -3.16 7.64
CA GLU A 741 -39.24 -2.50 7.38
C GLU A 741 -40.23 -3.49 6.76
N PRO A 742 -41.52 -3.33 7.01
CA PRO A 742 -42.16 -2.33 7.87
C PRO A 742 -42.03 -2.65 9.36
N LEU A 743 -41.67 -1.67 10.17
CA LEU A 743 -41.42 -1.83 11.63
C LEU A 743 -42.56 -2.50 12.41
N GLU A 744 -43.81 -2.13 12.12
CA GLU A 744 -44.98 -2.72 12.80
C GLU A 744 -45.06 -4.25 12.65
N MET A 745 -44.56 -4.80 11.57
CA MET A 745 -44.61 -6.24 11.27
C MET A 745 -43.38 -6.99 11.83
N THR A 746 -42.23 -6.35 11.81
CA THR A 746 -40.95 -6.94 12.28
C THR A 746 -40.75 -6.77 13.78
N GLU A 747 -41.44 -5.85 14.44
CA GLU A 747 -41.33 -5.56 15.87
C GLU A 747 -41.51 -6.80 16.75
N LYS A 748 -42.43 -7.70 16.38
CA LYS A 748 -42.67 -8.94 17.14
C LYS A 748 -41.46 -9.88 17.13
N ILE A 749 -40.76 -9.96 15.98
CA ILE A 749 -39.53 -10.75 15.85
C ILE A 749 -38.40 -10.07 16.62
N ALA A 750 -38.26 -8.75 16.45
CA ALA A 750 -37.24 -7.95 17.14
C ALA A 750 -37.41 -8.05 18.69
N SER A 751 -38.66 -7.92 19.19
CA SER A 751 -38.95 -8.04 20.63
C SER A 751 -38.64 -9.44 21.15
N ALA A 752 -39.08 -10.49 20.46
CA ALA A 752 -38.79 -11.87 20.85
C ALA A 752 -37.27 -12.17 20.80
N ALA A 753 -36.55 -11.61 19.84
CA ALA A 753 -35.09 -11.72 19.73
C ALA A 753 -34.39 -11.03 20.92
N LYS A 754 -34.86 -9.85 21.33
CA LYS A 754 -34.30 -9.12 22.48
C LYS A 754 -34.57 -9.80 23.80
N GLU A 755 -35.64 -10.61 23.91
CA GLU A 755 -35.97 -11.39 25.09
C GLU A 755 -35.31 -12.77 25.14
N SER A 756 -34.65 -13.20 24.02
CA SER A 756 -34.00 -14.50 23.93
C SER A 756 -32.87 -14.61 24.94
N GLN A 757 -32.70 -15.83 25.49
CA GLN A 757 -31.57 -16.18 26.36
C GLN A 757 -30.39 -16.81 25.56
N ASP A 758 -30.59 -17.13 24.29
CA ASP A 758 -29.50 -17.68 23.45
C ASP A 758 -28.57 -16.56 23.02
N ARG A 759 -27.29 -16.76 23.29
CA ARG A 759 -26.21 -15.80 23.01
C ARG A 759 -26.12 -15.40 21.54
N ARG A 760 -26.35 -16.34 20.62
CA ARG A 760 -26.27 -16.09 19.16
C ARG A 760 -27.38 -15.17 18.72
N VAL A 761 -28.59 -15.39 19.26
CA VAL A 761 -29.77 -14.54 18.98
C VAL A 761 -29.55 -13.14 19.54
N GLN A 762 -29.08 -13.03 20.80
CA GLN A 762 -28.78 -11.74 21.43
C GLN A 762 -27.72 -10.97 20.63
N LEU A 763 -26.63 -11.63 20.24
CA LEU A 763 -25.55 -11.00 19.44
C LEU A 763 -26.08 -10.48 18.12
N SER A 764 -26.86 -11.26 17.38
CA SER A 764 -27.46 -10.83 16.12
C SER A 764 -28.47 -9.70 16.31
N ALA A 765 -29.25 -9.72 17.41
CA ALA A 765 -30.19 -8.66 17.73
C ALA A 765 -29.48 -7.32 17.98
N ILE A 766 -28.41 -7.30 18.78
CA ILE A 766 -27.67 -6.05 19.03
C ILE A 766 -26.91 -5.55 17.79
N LEU A 767 -26.40 -6.44 16.96
CA LEU A 767 -25.66 -6.04 15.75
C LEU A 767 -26.57 -5.39 14.68
N ARG A 768 -27.86 -5.74 14.64
CA ARG A 768 -28.72 -5.30 13.55
C ARG A 768 -30.00 -4.58 13.99
N TRP A 769 -30.57 -4.90 15.16
CA TRP A 769 -31.91 -4.45 15.57
C TRP A 769 -31.90 -3.44 16.72
N THR A 770 -30.76 -2.78 16.94
CA THR A 770 -30.61 -1.69 17.89
C THR A 770 -30.33 -0.39 17.16
N GLU A 771 -31.21 0.60 17.30
CA GLU A 771 -31.12 1.89 16.60
C GLU A 771 -30.81 3.06 17.55
N SER A 772 -30.92 2.83 18.86
CA SER A 772 -30.73 3.86 19.87
C SER A 772 -29.70 3.47 20.90
N GLU A 773 -28.88 4.42 21.33
CA GLU A 773 -27.95 4.25 22.45
C GLU A 773 -28.64 3.81 23.75
N ASN A 774 -29.90 4.15 23.89
CA ASN A 774 -30.73 3.86 25.05
C ASN A 774 -31.55 2.58 24.89
N ASP A 775 -31.28 1.75 23.91
CA ASP A 775 -31.96 0.48 23.72
C ASP A 775 -31.91 -0.37 25.00
N ALA A 776 -33.02 -0.96 25.36
CA ALA A 776 -33.15 -1.73 26.62
C ALA A 776 -32.23 -2.96 26.64
N LEU A 777 -32.08 -3.64 25.47
CA LEU A 777 -31.18 -4.79 25.35
C LEU A 777 -29.70 -4.36 25.52
N LEU A 778 -29.25 -3.30 24.85
CA LEU A 778 -27.90 -2.76 25.03
C LEU A 778 -27.62 -2.42 26.49
N SER A 779 -28.59 -1.74 27.13
CA SER A 779 -28.47 -1.33 28.54
C SER A 779 -28.40 -2.52 29.49
N THR A 780 -29.11 -3.60 29.19
CA THR A 780 -29.11 -4.85 29.98
C THR A 780 -27.78 -5.59 29.77
N LEU A 781 -27.33 -5.76 28.53
CA LEU A 781 -26.10 -6.51 28.20
C LEU A 781 -24.85 -5.82 28.71
N VAL A 782 -24.77 -4.50 28.63
CA VAL A 782 -23.61 -3.74 29.17
C VAL A 782 -23.47 -3.91 30.68
N ARG A 783 -24.58 -4.18 31.40
CA ARG A 783 -24.60 -4.47 32.86
C ARG A 783 -24.56 -5.95 33.19
N GLY A 784 -24.53 -6.82 32.17
CA GLY A 784 -24.50 -8.26 32.31
C GLY A 784 -23.16 -8.80 32.85
N SER A 785 -23.00 -10.11 32.81
CA SER A 785 -21.76 -10.81 33.23
C SER A 785 -21.01 -11.47 32.08
N ASP A 786 -21.56 -11.44 30.88
CA ASP A 786 -20.90 -12.00 29.68
C ASP A 786 -19.99 -10.93 29.04
N GLU A 787 -18.68 -11.07 29.25
CA GLU A 787 -17.67 -10.11 28.78
C GLU A 787 -17.73 -9.87 27.26
N GLN A 788 -18.02 -10.91 26.49
CA GLN A 788 -18.12 -10.78 25.03
C GLN A 788 -19.35 -9.96 24.62
N LEU A 789 -20.51 -10.24 25.20
CA LEU A 789 -21.72 -9.47 24.93
C LEU A 789 -21.61 -8.03 25.42
N ILE A 790 -20.93 -7.80 26.55
CA ILE A 790 -20.64 -6.45 27.07
C ILE A 790 -19.79 -5.66 26.07
N ALA A 791 -18.71 -6.27 25.56
CA ALA A 791 -17.82 -5.65 24.60
C ALA A 791 -18.56 -5.25 23.32
N VAL A 792 -19.33 -6.17 22.74
CA VAL A 792 -20.09 -5.92 21.52
C VAL A 792 -21.20 -4.88 21.74
N ALA A 793 -21.95 -4.95 22.84
CA ALA A 793 -23.00 -3.98 23.15
C ALA A 793 -22.43 -2.56 23.36
N SER A 794 -21.27 -2.45 24.01
CA SER A 794 -20.57 -1.17 24.20
C SER A 794 -20.09 -0.60 22.86
N SER A 795 -19.56 -1.43 21.99
CA SER A 795 -19.14 -1.05 20.65
C SER A 795 -20.31 -0.57 19.78
N VAL A 796 -21.42 -1.33 19.76
CA VAL A 796 -22.60 -0.93 19.00
C VAL A 796 -23.16 0.40 19.51
N ARG A 797 -23.18 0.63 20.83
CA ARG A 797 -23.54 1.93 21.40
C ARG A 797 -22.62 3.05 20.89
N SER A 798 -21.32 2.84 20.89
CA SER A 798 -20.33 3.81 20.36
C SER A 798 -20.56 4.11 18.88
N LEU A 799 -20.88 3.10 18.07
CA LEU A 799 -21.19 3.26 16.65
C LEU A 799 -22.45 4.09 16.42
N ILE A 800 -23.52 3.82 17.17
CA ILE A 800 -24.75 4.60 17.10
C ILE A 800 -24.47 6.07 17.47
N ALA A 801 -23.71 6.30 18.55
CA ALA A 801 -23.29 7.65 18.97
C ALA A 801 -22.46 8.38 17.90
N SER A 802 -21.60 7.68 17.20
CA SER A 802 -20.81 8.29 16.12
C SER A 802 -21.67 8.67 14.90
N ARG A 803 -22.62 7.81 14.51
CA ARG A 803 -23.57 8.10 13.42
C ARG A 803 -24.41 9.35 13.71
N VAL A 804 -24.89 9.50 14.94
CA VAL A 804 -25.67 10.67 15.36
C VAL A 804 -24.84 11.95 15.32
N ARG A 805 -23.58 11.88 15.76
CA ARG A 805 -22.65 13.03 15.69
C ARG A 805 -22.34 13.43 14.26
N ASP A 806 -22.04 12.47 13.39
CA ASP A 806 -21.73 12.74 11.99
C ASP A 806 -22.91 13.35 11.25
N ALA A 807 -24.13 12.86 11.48
CA ALA A 807 -25.36 13.45 10.95
C ALA A 807 -25.54 14.90 11.42
N SER A 808 -25.34 15.18 12.71
CA SER A 808 -25.45 16.53 13.28
C SER A 808 -24.40 17.50 12.70
N GLN A 809 -23.17 17.05 12.45
CA GLN A 809 -22.12 17.86 11.81
C GLN A 809 -22.46 18.20 10.35
N VAL A 810 -23.00 17.24 9.60
CA VAL A 810 -23.44 17.48 8.22
C VAL A 810 -24.58 18.48 8.19
N ASP A 811 -25.54 18.39 9.12
CA ASP A 811 -26.64 19.36 9.20
C ASP A 811 -26.14 20.76 9.57
N GLN A 812 -25.17 20.89 10.49
CA GLN A 812 -24.53 22.15 10.80
C GLN A 812 -23.80 22.76 9.60
N LEU A 813 -23.01 21.98 8.89
CA LEU A 813 -22.31 22.44 7.68
C LEU A 813 -23.30 22.89 6.59
N ASN A 814 -24.41 22.18 6.43
CA ASN A 814 -25.46 22.55 5.50
C ASN A 814 -26.17 23.88 5.91
N GLU A 815 -26.41 24.09 7.20
CA GLU A 815 -26.95 25.36 7.71
C GLU A 815 -25.97 26.52 7.57
N GLU A 816 -24.69 26.31 7.88
CA GLU A 816 -23.63 27.31 7.66
C GLU A 816 -23.49 27.66 6.18
N ALA A 817 -23.55 26.68 5.27
CA ALA A 817 -23.52 26.91 3.82
C ALA A 817 -24.73 27.73 3.34
N LYS A 818 -25.92 27.51 3.91
CA LYS A 818 -27.11 28.32 3.63
C LYS A 818 -26.94 29.78 4.09
N VAL A 819 -26.35 29.99 5.26
CA VAL A 819 -26.09 31.32 5.84
C VAL A 819 -25.06 32.11 5.03
N LEU A 820 -24.08 31.40 4.43
CA LEU A 820 -23.04 32.02 3.60
C LEU A 820 -23.50 32.32 2.16
N GLY A 821 -24.78 32.11 1.83
CA GLY A 821 -25.37 32.50 0.55
C GLY A 821 -24.94 31.68 -0.66
N GLY A 822 -24.26 30.59 -0.45
CA GLY A 822 -23.99 29.57 -1.44
C GLY A 822 -25.21 28.66 -1.58
N ALA A 823 -25.76 28.49 -2.81
CA ALA A 823 -26.65 27.37 -3.06
C ALA A 823 -25.88 26.09 -2.68
N PRO A 824 -26.34 25.28 -1.73
CA PRO A 824 -25.65 24.04 -1.40
C PRO A 824 -25.65 23.16 -2.63
N LYS A 825 -24.47 22.86 -3.17
CA LYS A 825 -24.33 21.57 -3.87
C LYS A 825 -24.68 20.55 -2.79
N PRO A 826 -25.65 19.65 -3.04
CA PRO A 826 -25.90 18.59 -2.08
C PRO A 826 -24.54 17.92 -1.86
N VAL A 827 -24.06 17.97 -0.63
CA VAL A 827 -23.00 17.07 -0.21
C VAL A 827 -23.68 15.72 -0.33
N ASP A 828 -23.31 14.95 -1.34
CA ASP A 828 -23.64 13.53 -1.40
C ASP A 828 -23.06 12.91 -0.13
N VAL A 829 -23.88 12.93 0.91
CA VAL A 829 -23.68 12.02 2.02
C VAL A 829 -23.70 10.66 1.36
N PRO A 830 -22.63 9.87 1.40
CA PRO A 830 -22.73 8.48 1.01
C PRO A 830 -23.91 8.00 1.83
N SER A 831 -24.98 7.62 1.16
CA SER A 831 -26.15 7.12 1.83
C SER A 831 -25.66 5.95 2.67
N SER A 832 -25.26 6.26 3.92
CA SER A 832 -25.27 5.25 4.95
C SER A 832 -26.69 4.74 4.79
N SER A 833 -26.83 3.56 4.20
CA SER A 833 -28.07 2.86 4.09
C SER A 833 -28.78 3.15 5.40
N LYS A 834 -29.87 3.93 5.35
CA LYS A 834 -30.80 3.90 6.45
C LYS A 834 -30.96 2.43 6.79
N PRO A 835 -30.83 2.06 8.04
CA PRO A 835 -30.77 0.67 8.45
C PRO A 835 -31.85 -0.16 7.78
#